data_a9df8446ffe4b4ff84c7e7958fb7c0c0
#
_entry.id   a9df8446ffe4b4ff84c7e7958fb7c0c0
#
_cell.length_a   1.000
_cell.length_b   1.000
_cell.length_c   1.000
_cell.angle_alpha   90.00
_cell.angle_beta   90.00
_cell.angle_gamma   90.00
#
_symmetry.space_group_name_H-M   'P 1'
#
loop_
_entity.id
_entity.type
_entity.pdbx_description
1 polymer ?
#
loop_
_entity_poly.entity_id
_entity_poly.type
_entity_poly.pdbx_seq_one_letter_code
_entity_poly.pdbx_strand_id
1 'polypeptide(L)'
;MKYFIGKLKPFAYIAGLYVIISLIMRCVFVFHPITTASFSFVEVLKICSVGLVSDVLTIVLAMGILAIYFLFIANVKYKKPYGYLIFGALVLFLLYIQFYPNNIFEQYGGVIPEIALAFFGFKTFCFGLLLFLPKYRVTLRNILYFITLFIYVFAIVMNAVSEYFFWNEFGIRYNFIAVDYLIYTNEVIGNIMESYPVVPLFSGVFAVVLALTIWVFVKTKSVLTSIPTLLQKSIYVLNYAVLSLLAIWALPALHNLSGSNIFAQEMQANGVYKFYYAFTHSELDYAQFYPTLEEAEAEATLLQQMNAPAIERTVAAKGQEQRRNVVLISVESLSAEYLALYGNDDNRTPFLNELVDKSLFFTNLYATGNRTVRGLEALTLCIPPTPGESVVKRKDNKNKFTTGSVFRSKGYDVKFLYGGDSYFDNMKDFFTGNGYEIVDSKNFSPQEVTFSNIWGVCDEDMANKAIKVMNEQAKTGKPFFNHWMTVSNHRPFTYPDGKIDIPPTLKKRIGGVKYTDYALKHFFELAKQQEWYKNTLFVIVADHCASSAGSTELPLDGYRIPCFIYADFITPKKVDTLVSQIDVMPTVLGLLNFEYTSKFIGQDVFSGHYTPRAYIATYQDLGYLSPTHLTIVSPLNKIRQYQLLPEAEQPAKDYPLFYEQQAQTPTGQEVKECISAYQATSHWLKKQQLNAVKK
;
A
#
# COMPACT_ATOMS: atom_id res chain seq x y z
N MET A 1 18.63 44.76 -12.81
CA MET A 1 17.26 44.28 -12.72
C MET A 1 16.80 43.53 -13.97
N LYS A 2 16.78 44.09 -15.18
CA LYS A 2 16.38 43.39 -16.44
C LYS A 2 17.18 42.10 -16.72
N TYR A 3 18.45 42.06 -16.38
CA TYR A 3 19.31 40.87 -16.55
C TYR A 3 18.90 39.71 -15.60
N PHE A 4 18.62 40.04 -14.32
CA PHE A 4 18.20 39.10 -13.29
C PHE A 4 16.82 38.46 -13.65
N ILE A 5 15.88 39.32 -14.07
CA ILE A 5 14.53 38.86 -14.51
C ILE A 5 14.61 37.92 -15.71
N GLY A 6 15.55 38.15 -16.64
CA GLY A 6 15.76 37.24 -17.79
C GLY A 6 16.21 35.84 -17.40
N LYS A 7 17.02 35.72 -16.35
CA LYS A 7 17.54 34.44 -15.84
C LYS A 7 16.53 33.65 -15.01
N LEU A 8 15.55 34.32 -14.42
CA LEU A 8 14.45 33.69 -13.70
C LEU A 8 13.37 33.11 -14.61
N LYS A 9 13.34 33.48 -15.91
CA LYS A 9 12.32 33.00 -16.84
C LYS A 9 12.14 31.48 -16.84
N PRO A 10 13.19 30.64 -16.96
CA PRO A 10 13.02 29.18 -16.95
C PRO A 10 12.31 28.67 -15.69
N PHE A 11 12.71 29.22 -14.54
CA PHE A 11 12.09 28.85 -13.26
C PHE A 11 10.63 29.29 -13.20
N ALA A 12 10.32 30.50 -13.63
CA ALA A 12 8.95 31.01 -13.65
C ALA A 12 8.04 30.20 -14.59
N TYR A 13 8.56 29.79 -15.77
CA TYR A 13 7.78 28.99 -16.72
C TYR A 13 7.56 27.57 -16.21
N ILE A 14 8.57 26.91 -15.66
CA ILE A 14 8.45 25.55 -15.09
C ILE A 14 7.55 25.58 -13.84
N ALA A 15 7.77 26.52 -12.92
CA ALA A 15 6.93 26.67 -11.73
C ALA A 15 5.48 27.01 -12.10
N GLY A 16 5.26 27.94 -13.03
CA GLY A 16 3.94 28.30 -13.51
C GLY A 16 3.21 27.13 -14.16
N LEU A 17 3.91 26.32 -14.98
CA LEU A 17 3.36 25.12 -15.58
C LEU A 17 2.94 24.10 -14.50
N TYR A 18 3.83 23.85 -13.53
CA TYR A 18 3.54 22.92 -12.42
C TYR A 18 2.33 23.38 -11.61
N VAL A 19 2.29 24.64 -11.20
CA VAL A 19 1.20 25.21 -10.42
C VAL A 19 -0.13 25.16 -11.17
N ILE A 20 -0.15 25.50 -12.45
CA ILE A 20 -1.37 25.45 -13.28
C ILE A 20 -1.89 24.00 -13.37
N ILE A 21 -1.02 23.04 -13.67
CA ILE A 21 -1.40 21.63 -13.75
C ILE A 21 -1.91 21.13 -12.39
N SER A 22 -1.23 21.48 -11.30
CA SER A 22 -1.63 21.08 -9.95
C SER A 22 -2.98 21.67 -9.52
N LEU A 23 -3.28 22.92 -9.91
CA LEU A 23 -4.60 23.51 -9.68
C LEU A 23 -5.70 22.82 -10.49
N ILE A 24 -5.43 22.50 -11.76
CA ILE A 24 -6.35 21.71 -12.59
C ILE A 24 -6.62 20.36 -11.94
N MET A 25 -5.59 19.67 -11.46
CA MET A 25 -5.73 18.38 -10.79
C MET A 25 -6.59 18.47 -9.52
N ARG A 26 -6.47 19.55 -8.70
CA ARG A 26 -7.36 19.78 -7.56
C ARG A 26 -8.81 19.94 -7.98
N CYS A 27 -9.06 20.69 -9.04
CA CYS A 27 -10.43 20.80 -9.58
C CYS A 27 -10.95 19.40 -10.03
N VAL A 28 -10.11 18.62 -10.71
CA VAL A 28 -10.48 17.25 -11.11
C VAL A 28 -10.80 16.40 -9.88
N PHE A 29 -10.00 16.45 -8.81
CA PHE A 29 -10.22 15.66 -7.61
C PHE A 29 -11.47 16.07 -6.82
N VAL A 30 -11.78 17.38 -6.77
CA VAL A 30 -13.03 17.89 -6.13
C VAL A 30 -14.27 17.28 -6.78
N PHE A 31 -14.27 17.12 -8.12
CA PHE A 31 -15.42 16.57 -8.86
C PHE A 31 -15.27 15.09 -9.20
N HIS A 32 -14.25 14.41 -8.68
CA HIS A 32 -14.02 13.00 -8.97
C HIS A 32 -15.06 12.10 -8.28
N PRO A 33 -15.62 11.06 -8.95
CA PRO A 33 -16.66 10.19 -8.36
C PRO A 33 -16.27 9.52 -7.04
N ILE A 34 -14.98 9.22 -6.82
CA ILE A 34 -14.49 8.63 -5.56
C ILE A 34 -14.50 9.64 -4.40
N THR A 35 -14.59 10.94 -4.70
CA THR A 35 -14.66 12.01 -3.71
C THR A 35 -16.11 12.18 -3.26
N THR A 36 -16.51 11.41 -2.26
CA THR A 36 -17.91 11.37 -1.78
C THR A 36 -18.31 12.59 -0.94
N ALA A 37 -17.34 13.47 -0.62
CA ALA A 37 -17.59 14.69 0.15
C ALA A 37 -18.08 15.85 -0.73
N SER A 38 -19.01 16.65 -0.20
CA SER A 38 -19.41 17.93 -0.78
C SER A 38 -18.63 19.07 -0.13
N PHE A 39 -18.17 20.02 -0.93
CA PHE A 39 -17.39 21.17 -0.44
C PHE A 39 -18.14 22.49 -0.69
N SER A 40 -18.16 23.34 0.31
CA SER A 40 -18.58 24.73 0.15
C SER A 40 -17.56 25.51 -0.69
N PHE A 41 -17.99 26.62 -1.27
CA PHE A 41 -17.10 27.49 -2.04
C PHE A 41 -15.87 27.95 -1.22
N VAL A 42 -16.06 28.22 0.08
CA VAL A 42 -14.97 28.64 0.98
C VAL A 42 -13.96 27.54 1.18
N GLU A 43 -14.42 26.29 1.32
CA GLU A 43 -13.53 25.13 1.44
C GLU A 43 -12.74 24.89 0.14
N VAL A 44 -13.36 24.98 -1.02
CA VAL A 44 -12.65 24.89 -2.31
C VAL A 44 -11.60 26.00 -2.43
N LEU A 45 -11.93 27.22 -2.03
CA LEU A 45 -10.96 28.32 -2.03
C LEU A 45 -9.78 28.04 -1.08
N LYS A 46 -10.06 27.49 0.12
CA LYS A 46 -9.02 27.07 1.07
C LYS A 46 -8.15 25.95 0.49
N ILE A 47 -8.75 24.92 -0.12
CA ILE A 47 -8.02 23.83 -0.79
C ILE A 47 -7.07 24.39 -1.85
N CYS A 48 -7.54 25.26 -2.72
CA CYS A 48 -6.74 25.86 -3.78
C CYS A 48 -5.63 26.78 -3.25
N SER A 49 -5.92 27.61 -2.25
CA SER A 49 -4.94 28.60 -1.73
C SER A 49 -3.83 27.94 -0.93
N VAL A 50 -4.17 27.03 -0.02
CA VAL A 50 -3.19 26.26 0.76
C VAL A 50 -2.38 25.35 -0.16
N GLY A 51 -3.07 24.67 -1.09
CA GLY A 51 -2.43 23.84 -2.08
C GLY A 51 -1.46 24.60 -2.98
N LEU A 52 -1.80 25.81 -3.41
CA LEU A 52 -0.92 26.69 -4.19
C LEU A 52 0.39 26.98 -3.44
N VAL A 53 0.32 27.28 -2.14
CA VAL A 53 1.52 27.52 -1.33
C VAL A 53 2.38 26.26 -1.26
N SER A 54 1.76 25.11 -1.01
CA SER A 54 2.43 23.81 -0.97
C SER A 54 3.13 23.47 -2.30
N ASP A 55 2.47 23.77 -3.43
CA ASP A 55 3.01 23.54 -4.77
C ASP A 55 4.21 24.43 -5.08
N VAL A 56 4.11 25.73 -4.75
CA VAL A 56 5.22 26.68 -4.97
C VAL A 56 6.45 26.27 -4.16
N LEU A 57 6.27 25.87 -2.91
CA LEU A 57 7.39 25.43 -2.06
C LEU A 57 8.01 24.13 -2.57
N THR A 58 7.18 23.17 -2.99
CA THR A 58 7.66 21.89 -3.54
C THR A 58 8.44 22.09 -4.84
N ILE A 59 7.91 22.89 -5.79
CA ILE A 59 8.59 23.09 -7.06
C ILE A 59 9.90 23.87 -6.88
N VAL A 60 10.02 24.74 -5.89
CA VAL A 60 11.29 25.42 -5.56
C VAL A 60 12.35 24.36 -5.25
N LEU A 61 12.05 23.36 -4.45
CA LEU A 61 13.01 22.29 -4.13
C LEU A 61 13.31 21.42 -5.35
N ALA A 62 12.28 21.03 -6.11
CA ALA A 62 12.44 20.20 -7.30
C ALA A 62 13.29 20.89 -8.40
N MET A 63 13.27 22.20 -8.47
CA MET A 63 14.11 22.95 -9.42
C MET A 63 15.60 23.04 -9.05
N GLY A 64 16.08 22.38 -7.99
CA GLY A 64 17.47 22.39 -7.55
C GLY A 64 18.45 21.98 -8.65
N ILE A 65 18.12 20.95 -9.41
CA ILE A 65 18.95 20.49 -10.54
C ILE A 65 19.07 21.57 -11.61
N LEU A 66 17.96 22.27 -11.92
CA LEU A 66 17.97 23.38 -12.87
C LEU A 66 18.79 24.55 -12.33
N ALA A 67 18.74 24.82 -11.04
CA ALA A 67 19.54 25.84 -10.38
C ALA A 67 21.04 25.52 -10.51
N ILE A 68 21.42 24.30 -10.23
CA ILE A 68 22.80 23.81 -10.41
C ILE A 68 23.23 23.91 -11.88
N TYR A 69 22.37 23.50 -12.81
CA TYR A 69 22.65 23.59 -14.24
C TYR A 69 23.01 25.03 -14.65
N PHE A 70 22.21 26.03 -14.26
CA PHE A 70 22.47 27.44 -14.57
C PHE A 70 23.72 28.00 -13.87
N LEU A 71 24.02 27.54 -12.66
CA LEU A 71 25.23 27.92 -11.94
C LEU A 71 26.51 27.57 -12.71
N PHE A 72 26.51 26.39 -13.34
CA PHE A 72 27.67 25.87 -14.08
C PHE A 72 27.73 26.31 -15.55
N ILE A 73 26.79 27.10 -16.05
CA ILE A 73 26.91 27.68 -17.41
C ILE A 73 28.00 28.74 -17.39
N ALA A 74 29.16 28.40 -17.96
CA ALA A 74 30.30 29.30 -18.12
C ALA A 74 31.18 28.90 -19.31
N ASN A 75 31.85 29.85 -19.94
CA ASN A 75 32.86 29.57 -20.99
C ASN A 75 34.27 29.37 -20.43
N VAL A 76 34.54 29.91 -19.25
CA VAL A 76 35.87 29.86 -18.62
C VAL A 76 36.37 28.44 -18.41
N LYS A 77 35.46 27.53 -18.05
CA LYS A 77 35.76 26.11 -17.80
C LYS A 77 36.24 25.35 -19.04
N TYR A 78 36.11 25.92 -20.25
CA TYR A 78 36.60 25.32 -21.51
C TYR A 78 37.85 25.99 -22.03
N LYS A 79 38.45 27.00 -21.31
CA LYS A 79 39.68 27.64 -21.65
C LYS A 79 40.88 26.79 -21.14
N LYS A 80 42.02 26.88 -21.83
CA LYS A 80 43.27 26.27 -21.38
C LYS A 80 43.77 26.99 -20.13
N PRO A 81 44.34 26.30 -19.13
CA PRO A 81 44.47 24.83 -19.03
C PRO A 81 43.23 24.15 -18.43
N TYR A 82 42.31 24.92 -17.82
CA TYR A 82 41.19 24.42 -17.01
C TYR A 82 40.31 23.36 -17.71
N GLY A 83 39.99 23.58 -18.99
CA GLY A 83 39.16 22.65 -19.73
C GLY A 83 39.78 21.26 -19.86
N TYR A 84 41.08 21.20 -20.09
CA TYR A 84 41.77 19.92 -20.22
C TYR A 84 41.95 19.23 -18.86
N LEU A 85 42.21 20.00 -17.78
CA LEU A 85 42.28 19.47 -16.43
C LEU A 85 40.96 18.86 -15.97
N ILE A 86 39.86 19.57 -16.19
CA ILE A 86 38.51 19.08 -15.86
C ILE A 86 38.16 17.82 -16.67
N PHE A 87 38.47 17.83 -17.97
CA PHE A 87 38.20 16.67 -18.84
C PHE A 87 39.05 15.47 -18.39
N GLY A 88 40.34 15.67 -18.09
CA GLY A 88 41.19 14.62 -17.56
C GLY A 88 40.69 14.05 -16.23
N ALA A 89 40.23 14.93 -15.30
CA ALA A 89 39.65 14.49 -14.05
C ALA A 89 38.35 13.65 -14.26
N LEU A 90 37.48 14.04 -15.20
CA LEU A 90 36.29 13.28 -15.52
C LEU A 90 36.64 11.91 -16.13
N VAL A 91 37.65 11.85 -17.00
CA VAL A 91 38.13 10.57 -17.57
C VAL A 91 38.71 9.68 -16.48
N LEU A 92 39.56 10.24 -15.62
CA LEU A 92 40.14 9.49 -14.47
C LEU A 92 39.04 8.96 -13.54
N PHE A 93 38.00 9.76 -13.30
CA PHE A 93 36.90 9.33 -12.49
C PHE A 93 36.07 8.21 -13.14
N LEU A 94 35.88 8.24 -14.48
CA LEU A 94 35.29 7.11 -15.20
C LEU A 94 36.14 5.85 -15.10
N LEU A 95 37.45 5.97 -15.25
CA LEU A 95 38.37 4.84 -15.08
C LEU A 95 38.31 4.29 -13.64
N TYR A 96 38.18 5.18 -12.63
CA TYR A 96 37.96 4.76 -11.25
C TYR A 96 36.65 3.93 -11.10
N ILE A 97 35.54 4.41 -11.66
CA ILE A 97 34.26 3.67 -11.59
C ILE A 97 34.37 2.31 -12.30
N GLN A 98 35.06 2.26 -13.44
CA GLN A 98 35.12 1.05 -14.28
C GLN A 98 36.11 0.01 -13.77
N PHE A 99 37.27 0.43 -13.24
CA PHE A 99 38.42 -0.47 -13.02
C PHE A 99 38.88 -0.58 -11.57
N TYR A 100 38.43 0.31 -10.67
CA TYR A 100 38.85 0.22 -9.27
C TYR A 100 37.93 -0.72 -8.51
N PRO A 101 38.42 -1.88 -8.03
CA PRO A 101 37.59 -2.88 -7.35
C PRO A 101 37.05 -2.34 -6.01
N ASN A 102 35.86 -2.70 -5.64
CA ASN A 102 35.15 -2.24 -4.44
C ASN A 102 35.05 -0.70 -4.34
N ASN A 103 34.88 -0.02 -5.49
CA ASN A 103 34.63 1.41 -5.48
C ASN A 103 33.29 1.74 -4.78
N ILE A 104 33.10 3.03 -4.46
CA ILE A 104 31.93 3.49 -3.70
C ILE A 104 30.57 3.07 -4.33
N PHE A 105 30.49 2.94 -5.66
CA PHE A 105 29.26 2.56 -6.34
C PHE A 105 29.02 1.05 -6.26
N GLU A 106 30.09 0.23 -6.33
CA GLU A 106 30.01 -1.22 -6.17
C GLU A 106 29.56 -1.62 -4.76
N GLN A 107 29.92 -0.84 -3.73
CA GLN A 107 29.49 -1.09 -2.35
C GLN A 107 27.98 -0.99 -2.15
N TYR A 108 27.27 -0.21 -2.99
CA TYR A 108 25.83 -0.15 -2.97
C TYR A 108 25.16 -1.33 -3.72
N GLY A 109 25.90 -2.01 -4.60
CA GLY A 109 25.40 -3.17 -5.35
C GLY A 109 24.32 -2.88 -6.40
N GLY A 110 23.71 -3.93 -6.92
CA GLY A 110 22.64 -3.86 -7.90
C GLY A 110 23.05 -3.15 -9.19
N VAL A 111 22.18 -2.32 -9.74
CA VAL A 111 22.39 -1.55 -10.99
C VAL A 111 23.05 -0.18 -10.76
N ILE A 112 23.45 0.15 -9.55
CA ILE A 112 24.02 1.48 -9.22
C ILE A 112 25.35 1.74 -9.95
N PRO A 113 26.28 0.78 -10.04
CA PRO A 113 27.52 0.97 -10.79
C PRO A 113 27.29 1.29 -12.27
N GLU A 114 26.37 0.58 -12.94
CA GLU A 114 26.01 0.79 -14.34
C GLU A 114 25.39 2.17 -14.57
N ILE A 115 24.47 2.58 -13.71
CA ILE A 115 23.85 3.91 -13.76
C ILE A 115 24.91 5.00 -13.55
N ALA A 116 25.80 4.83 -12.59
CA ALA A 116 26.89 5.77 -12.34
C ALA A 116 27.80 5.87 -13.57
N LEU A 117 28.23 4.75 -14.14
CA LEU A 117 29.06 4.70 -15.33
C LEU A 117 28.40 5.39 -16.53
N ALA A 118 27.11 5.09 -16.78
CA ALA A 118 26.34 5.72 -17.85
C ALA A 118 26.20 7.23 -17.65
N PHE A 119 25.88 7.68 -16.42
CA PHE A 119 25.73 9.09 -16.11
C PHE A 119 27.04 9.87 -16.26
N PHE A 120 28.13 9.40 -15.64
CA PHE A 120 29.43 10.08 -15.74
C PHE A 120 30.04 9.93 -17.12
N GLY A 121 29.80 8.83 -17.83
CA GLY A 121 30.16 8.64 -19.23
C GLY A 121 29.50 9.68 -20.14
N PHE A 122 28.17 9.83 -20.03
CA PHE A 122 27.43 10.85 -20.75
C PHE A 122 27.90 12.28 -20.40
N LYS A 123 28.15 12.54 -19.11
CA LYS A 123 28.68 13.82 -18.65
C LYS A 123 30.06 14.14 -19.26
N THR A 124 30.98 13.18 -19.24
CA THR A 124 32.31 13.29 -19.84
C THR A 124 32.25 13.50 -21.35
N PHE A 125 31.41 12.73 -22.02
CA PHE A 125 31.16 12.87 -23.46
C PHE A 125 30.66 14.27 -23.82
N CYS A 126 29.60 14.74 -23.15
CA CYS A 126 29.06 16.10 -23.35
C CYS A 126 30.09 17.19 -23.06
N PHE A 127 30.91 17.04 -22.00
CA PHE A 127 31.96 17.99 -21.67
C PHE A 127 33.05 18.00 -22.74
N GLY A 128 33.45 16.83 -23.23
CA GLY A 128 34.39 16.68 -24.33
C GLY A 128 33.91 17.35 -25.63
N LEU A 129 32.66 17.12 -26.01
CA LEU A 129 32.05 17.80 -27.16
C LEU A 129 32.07 19.32 -27.01
N LEU A 130 31.75 19.85 -25.84
CA LEU A 130 31.75 21.28 -25.54
C LEU A 130 33.18 21.86 -25.46
N LEU A 131 34.17 21.05 -25.11
CA LEU A 131 35.56 21.44 -25.07
C LEU A 131 36.22 21.47 -26.44
N PHE A 132 36.15 20.36 -27.19
CA PHE A 132 36.86 20.13 -28.43
C PHE A 132 36.15 20.69 -29.67
N LEU A 133 34.83 20.96 -29.59
CA LEU A 133 34.02 21.48 -30.70
C LEU A 133 33.45 22.87 -30.38
N PRO A 134 34.29 23.92 -30.25
CA PRO A 134 33.87 25.25 -29.85
C PRO A 134 32.84 25.87 -30.83
N LYS A 135 32.91 25.54 -32.12
CA LYS A 135 31.99 26.01 -33.16
C LYS A 135 30.54 25.57 -32.89
N TYR A 136 30.35 24.38 -32.37
CA TYR A 136 29.02 23.79 -32.09
C TYR A 136 28.55 24.00 -30.64
N ARG A 137 29.30 24.71 -29.81
CA ARG A 137 29.01 24.88 -28.36
C ARG A 137 27.64 25.48 -28.07
N VAL A 138 27.19 26.44 -28.86
CA VAL A 138 25.87 27.05 -28.71
C VAL A 138 24.76 26.04 -29.03
N THR A 139 24.92 25.31 -30.16
CA THR A 139 23.95 24.29 -30.56
C THR A 139 23.87 23.17 -29.54
N LEU A 140 25.01 22.64 -29.09
CA LEU A 140 25.05 21.58 -28.06
C LEU A 140 24.40 22.03 -26.76
N ARG A 141 24.64 23.28 -26.33
CA ARG A 141 23.96 23.83 -25.15
C ARG A 141 22.46 23.95 -25.32
N ASN A 142 21.99 24.37 -26.49
CA ASN A 142 20.56 24.42 -26.78
C ASN A 142 19.93 23.01 -26.73
N ILE A 143 20.60 22.00 -27.28
CA ILE A 143 20.15 20.60 -27.22
C ILE A 143 20.09 20.10 -25.77
N LEU A 144 21.17 20.28 -25.00
CA LEU A 144 21.21 19.85 -23.60
C LEU A 144 20.16 20.57 -22.75
N TYR A 145 19.93 21.84 -23.02
CA TYR A 145 18.88 22.60 -22.34
C TYR A 145 17.49 22.13 -22.71
N PHE A 146 17.25 21.86 -24.00
CA PHE A 146 15.99 21.28 -24.46
C PHE A 146 15.70 19.94 -23.78
N ILE A 147 16.70 19.06 -23.72
CA ILE A 147 16.58 17.76 -23.02
C ILE A 147 16.28 17.99 -21.53
N THR A 148 16.96 18.94 -20.87
CA THR A 148 16.70 19.26 -19.47
C THR A 148 15.25 19.75 -19.26
N LEU A 149 14.77 20.63 -20.11
CA LEU A 149 13.38 21.09 -20.05
C LEU A 149 12.40 19.96 -20.33
N PHE A 150 12.72 19.09 -21.31
CA PHE A 150 11.88 17.93 -21.62
C PHE A 150 11.73 17.01 -20.41
N ILE A 151 12.80 16.72 -19.70
CA ILE A 151 12.77 15.90 -18.49
C ILE A 151 11.87 16.54 -17.40
N TYR A 152 11.97 17.85 -17.19
CA TYR A 152 11.11 18.55 -16.23
C TYR A 152 9.64 18.53 -16.62
N VAL A 153 9.35 18.87 -17.87
CA VAL A 153 7.97 18.89 -18.38
C VAL A 153 7.38 17.46 -18.36
N PHE A 154 8.17 16.47 -18.76
CA PHE A 154 7.77 15.07 -18.70
C PHE A 154 7.46 14.65 -17.26
N ALA A 155 8.34 14.95 -16.32
CA ALA A 155 8.10 14.63 -14.90
C ALA A 155 6.83 15.31 -14.36
N ILE A 156 6.57 16.58 -14.70
CA ILE A 156 5.37 17.31 -14.28
C ILE A 156 4.10 16.67 -14.83
N VAL A 157 4.07 16.38 -16.14
CA VAL A 157 2.88 15.81 -16.79
C VAL A 157 2.65 14.37 -16.33
N MET A 158 3.71 13.56 -16.27
CA MET A 158 3.62 12.18 -15.77
C MET A 158 3.19 12.12 -14.32
N ASN A 159 3.67 13.04 -13.47
CA ASN A 159 3.18 13.14 -12.10
C ASN A 159 1.67 13.40 -12.05
N ALA A 160 1.15 14.31 -12.86
CA ALA A 160 -0.28 14.60 -12.90
C ALA A 160 -1.10 13.37 -13.36
N VAL A 161 -0.64 12.67 -14.40
CA VAL A 161 -1.28 11.43 -14.88
C VAL A 161 -1.26 10.35 -13.81
N SER A 162 -0.11 10.15 -13.16
CA SER A 162 0.05 9.16 -12.11
C SER A 162 -0.80 9.50 -10.87
N GLU A 163 -0.85 10.79 -10.45
CA GLU A 163 -1.72 11.22 -9.35
C GLU A 163 -3.21 11.01 -9.66
N TYR A 164 -3.63 11.22 -10.92
CA TYR A 164 -5.01 10.95 -11.32
C TYR A 164 -5.37 9.48 -11.13
N PHE A 165 -4.53 8.55 -11.63
CA PHE A 165 -4.79 7.13 -11.47
C PHE A 165 -4.71 6.68 -10.01
N PHE A 166 -3.78 7.25 -9.24
CA PHE A 166 -3.66 6.95 -7.82
C PHE A 166 -4.90 7.43 -7.03
N TRP A 167 -5.39 8.64 -7.33
CA TRP A 167 -6.64 9.14 -6.74
C TRP A 167 -7.85 8.30 -7.13
N ASN A 168 -7.94 7.91 -8.41
CA ASN A 168 -9.02 7.03 -8.89
C ASN A 168 -9.04 5.65 -8.23
N GLU A 169 -7.92 5.17 -7.73
CA GLU A 169 -7.82 3.88 -7.06
C GLU A 169 -8.03 4.00 -5.54
N PHE A 170 -7.45 5.02 -4.92
CA PHE A 170 -7.32 5.12 -3.46
C PHE A 170 -8.05 6.31 -2.82
N GLY A 171 -8.52 7.29 -3.58
CA GLY A 171 -9.16 8.50 -3.06
C GLY A 171 -8.23 9.42 -2.26
N ILE A 172 -6.93 9.21 -2.32
CA ILE A 172 -5.89 9.97 -1.63
C ILE A 172 -4.74 10.30 -2.58
N ARG A 173 -3.87 11.25 -2.19
CA ARG A 173 -2.60 11.48 -2.89
C ARG A 173 -1.57 10.42 -2.52
N TYR A 174 -0.39 10.46 -3.16
CA TYR A 174 0.68 9.50 -2.91
C TYR A 174 0.95 9.27 -1.43
N ASN A 175 1.12 8.01 -1.12
CA ASN A 175 1.56 7.50 0.17
C ASN A 175 2.60 6.38 -0.04
N PHE A 176 2.83 5.54 0.96
CA PHE A 176 3.77 4.43 0.87
C PHE A 176 3.43 3.40 -0.23
N ILE A 177 2.16 3.28 -0.65
CA ILE A 177 1.76 2.41 -1.77
C ILE A 177 2.47 2.84 -3.06
N ALA A 178 2.60 4.16 -3.27
CA ALA A 178 3.35 4.68 -4.40
C ALA A 178 4.85 4.37 -4.31
N VAL A 179 5.39 4.23 -3.10
CA VAL A 179 6.77 3.77 -2.85
C VAL A 179 6.89 2.27 -3.16
N ASP A 180 5.93 1.46 -2.73
CA ASP A 180 5.86 0.03 -3.07
C ASP A 180 5.87 -0.22 -4.57
N TYR A 181 5.21 0.65 -5.35
CA TYR A 181 5.19 0.56 -6.81
C TYR A 181 6.56 0.74 -7.46
N LEU A 182 7.53 1.36 -6.77
CA LEU A 182 8.92 1.38 -7.22
C LEU A 182 9.65 0.07 -6.94
N ILE A 183 9.26 -0.66 -5.89
CA ILE A 183 9.88 -1.94 -5.51
C ILE A 183 9.36 -3.05 -6.44
N TYR A 184 8.06 -3.10 -6.66
CA TYR A 184 7.39 -4.12 -7.50
C TYR A 184 7.09 -3.57 -8.90
N THR A 185 8.11 -2.96 -9.53
CA THR A 185 7.95 -2.24 -10.80
C THR A 185 7.41 -3.13 -11.92
N ASN A 186 7.81 -4.40 -11.98
CA ASN A 186 7.40 -5.32 -13.04
C ASN A 186 5.90 -5.61 -12.97
N GLU A 187 5.38 -5.91 -11.77
CA GLU A 187 3.98 -6.21 -11.52
C GLU A 187 3.11 -4.97 -11.79
N VAL A 188 3.59 -3.79 -11.39
CA VAL A 188 2.89 -2.52 -11.61
C VAL A 188 2.85 -2.17 -13.10
N ILE A 189 3.98 -2.30 -13.82
CA ILE A 189 4.02 -2.05 -15.27
C ILE A 189 3.12 -3.06 -15.98
N GLY A 190 3.19 -4.34 -15.62
CA GLY A 190 2.33 -5.38 -16.18
C GLY A 190 0.85 -5.06 -15.97
N ASN A 191 0.45 -4.70 -14.76
CA ASN A 191 -0.92 -4.29 -14.45
C ASN A 191 -1.38 -3.08 -15.29
N ILE A 192 -0.52 -2.06 -15.44
CA ILE A 192 -0.82 -0.89 -16.29
C ILE A 192 -1.00 -1.31 -17.75
N MET A 193 -0.10 -2.15 -18.28
CA MET A 193 -0.14 -2.63 -19.66
C MET A 193 -1.38 -3.46 -19.96
N GLU A 194 -1.85 -4.26 -19.01
CA GLU A 194 -3.04 -5.09 -19.14
C GLU A 194 -4.36 -4.32 -18.89
N SER A 195 -4.33 -3.30 -18.01
CA SER A 195 -5.54 -2.57 -17.58
C SER A 195 -5.89 -1.38 -18.46
N TYR A 196 -4.92 -0.75 -19.11
CA TYR A 196 -5.11 0.51 -19.82
C TYR A 196 -4.60 0.45 -21.27
N PRO A 197 -5.17 1.25 -22.19
CA PRO A 197 -4.66 1.39 -23.57
C PRO A 197 -3.37 2.23 -23.57
N VAL A 198 -2.25 1.62 -23.19
CA VAL A 198 -0.98 2.30 -22.89
C VAL A 198 -0.44 3.06 -24.11
N VAL A 199 -0.48 2.47 -25.32
CA VAL A 199 0.09 3.09 -26.51
C VAL A 199 -0.57 4.43 -26.85
N PRO A 200 -1.91 4.54 -26.99
CA PRO A 200 -2.55 5.84 -27.24
C PRO A 200 -2.38 6.81 -26.07
N LEU A 201 -2.42 6.34 -24.81
CA LEU A 201 -2.23 7.18 -23.63
C LEU A 201 -0.84 7.83 -23.62
N PHE A 202 0.22 7.01 -23.74
CA PHE A 202 1.60 7.52 -23.74
C PHE A 202 1.92 8.36 -24.97
N SER A 203 1.35 8.05 -26.15
CA SER A 203 1.50 8.86 -27.35
C SER A 203 0.89 10.25 -27.16
N GLY A 204 -0.30 10.33 -26.54
CA GLY A 204 -0.94 11.60 -26.19
C GLY A 204 -0.13 12.41 -25.18
N VAL A 205 0.32 11.76 -24.11
CA VAL A 205 1.19 12.37 -23.08
C VAL A 205 2.48 12.89 -23.72
N PHE A 206 3.14 12.09 -24.57
CA PHE A 206 4.38 12.48 -25.25
C PHE A 206 4.18 13.70 -26.16
N ALA A 207 3.08 13.75 -26.93
CA ALA A 207 2.76 14.89 -27.76
C ALA A 207 2.55 16.18 -26.95
N VAL A 208 1.83 16.09 -25.83
CA VAL A 208 1.62 17.22 -24.89
C VAL A 208 2.96 17.68 -24.29
N VAL A 209 3.76 16.75 -23.80
CA VAL A 209 5.08 17.04 -23.22
C VAL A 209 5.98 17.73 -24.25
N LEU A 210 6.03 17.22 -25.48
CA LEU A 210 6.85 17.80 -26.54
C LEU A 210 6.39 19.23 -26.89
N ALA A 211 5.09 19.45 -27.05
CA ALA A 211 4.52 20.78 -27.34
C ALA A 211 4.83 21.80 -26.23
N LEU A 212 4.62 21.42 -24.97
CA LEU A 212 4.94 22.26 -23.81
C LEU A 212 6.43 22.52 -23.70
N THR A 213 7.26 21.53 -23.94
CA THR A 213 8.73 21.69 -23.94
C THR A 213 9.20 22.67 -25.01
N ILE A 214 8.67 22.54 -26.23
CA ILE A 214 8.98 23.48 -27.32
C ILE A 214 8.55 24.89 -26.93
N TRP A 215 7.36 25.06 -26.40
CA TRP A 215 6.85 26.35 -25.95
C TRP A 215 7.76 26.99 -24.87
N VAL A 216 8.10 26.25 -23.79
CA VAL A 216 9.00 26.72 -22.74
C VAL A 216 10.39 27.05 -23.31
N PHE A 217 10.94 26.16 -24.15
CA PHE A 217 12.25 26.35 -24.76
C PHE A 217 12.31 27.64 -25.60
N VAL A 218 11.34 27.86 -26.50
CA VAL A 218 11.28 29.05 -27.33
C VAL A 218 11.24 30.34 -26.49
N LYS A 219 10.46 30.33 -25.39
CA LYS A 219 10.32 31.48 -24.48
C LYS A 219 11.57 31.72 -23.60
N THR A 220 12.41 30.71 -23.39
CA THR A 220 13.47 30.76 -22.37
C THR A 220 14.90 30.57 -22.93
N LYS A 221 15.09 30.10 -24.18
CA LYS A 221 16.42 29.84 -24.76
C LYS A 221 17.39 31.02 -24.74
N SER A 222 16.89 32.24 -24.74
CA SER A 222 17.69 33.47 -24.64
C SER A 222 18.55 33.54 -23.36
N VAL A 223 18.17 32.78 -22.35
CA VAL A 223 18.94 32.66 -21.07
C VAL A 223 20.35 32.08 -21.27
N LEU A 224 20.56 31.31 -22.33
CA LEU A 224 21.85 30.66 -22.62
C LEU A 224 22.87 31.61 -23.25
N THR A 225 22.45 32.75 -23.80
CA THR A 225 23.32 33.71 -24.48
C THR A 225 24.08 34.62 -23.52
N SER A 226 23.58 34.82 -22.31
CA SER A 226 24.17 35.73 -21.31
C SER A 226 24.86 34.93 -20.20
N ILE A 227 26.15 35.23 -19.96
CA ILE A 227 26.95 34.59 -18.91
C ILE A 227 26.95 35.46 -17.67
N PRO A 228 26.50 34.97 -16.49
CA PRO A 228 26.46 35.77 -15.27
C PRO A 228 27.86 36.06 -14.72
N THR A 229 28.02 37.25 -14.12
CA THR A 229 29.21 37.58 -13.31
C THR A 229 29.25 36.77 -12.02
N LEU A 230 30.40 36.73 -11.36
CA LEU A 230 30.53 35.99 -10.08
C LEU A 230 29.55 36.52 -9.03
N LEU A 231 29.42 37.84 -8.88
CA LEU A 231 28.47 38.46 -7.96
C LEU A 231 27.02 38.05 -8.25
N GLN A 232 26.64 38.02 -9.53
CA GLN A 232 25.28 37.59 -9.92
C GLN A 232 25.01 36.13 -9.59
N LYS A 233 26.02 35.26 -9.74
CA LYS A 233 25.96 33.85 -9.32
C LYS A 233 25.81 33.72 -7.81
N SER A 234 26.57 34.50 -7.04
CA SER A 234 26.51 34.47 -5.57
C SER A 234 25.13 34.92 -5.06
N ILE A 235 24.59 36.01 -5.62
CA ILE A 235 23.22 36.48 -5.30
C ILE A 235 22.17 35.42 -5.68
N TYR A 236 22.33 34.78 -6.83
CA TYR A 236 21.43 33.70 -7.28
C TYR A 236 21.43 32.53 -6.32
N VAL A 237 22.62 32.04 -5.93
CA VAL A 237 22.78 30.94 -4.97
C VAL A 237 22.18 31.30 -3.63
N LEU A 238 22.46 32.51 -3.12
CA LEU A 238 21.94 32.98 -1.84
C LEU A 238 20.39 33.01 -1.84
N ASN A 239 19.79 33.62 -2.87
CA ASN A 239 18.32 33.68 -2.97
C ASN A 239 17.70 32.27 -3.09
N TYR A 240 18.29 31.41 -3.88
CA TYR A 240 17.80 30.04 -4.02
C TYR A 240 17.96 29.26 -2.71
N ALA A 241 19.06 29.41 -2.00
CA ALA A 241 19.27 28.78 -0.70
C ALA A 241 18.24 29.24 0.33
N VAL A 242 17.96 30.56 0.41
CA VAL A 242 16.93 31.10 1.31
C VAL A 242 15.54 30.56 0.98
N LEU A 243 15.15 30.52 -0.29
CA LEU A 243 13.87 29.96 -0.72
C LEU A 243 13.79 28.45 -0.41
N SER A 244 14.88 27.71 -0.62
CA SER A 244 14.93 26.28 -0.32
C SER A 244 14.83 26.00 1.19
N LEU A 245 15.52 26.79 2.03
CA LEU A 245 15.43 26.68 3.49
C LEU A 245 14.01 27.00 3.98
N LEU A 246 13.38 28.03 3.43
CA LEU A 246 11.99 28.37 3.73
C LEU A 246 11.05 27.22 3.34
N ALA A 247 11.26 26.59 2.16
CA ALA A 247 10.45 25.48 1.72
C ALA A 247 10.65 24.25 2.63
N ILE A 248 11.87 23.91 3.01
CA ILE A 248 12.18 22.81 3.94
C ILE A 248 11.53 23.03 5.29
N TRP A 249 11.52 24.28 5.78
CA TRP A 249 10.90 24.62 7.06
C TRP A 249 9.37 24.60 7.02
N ALA A 250 8.75 25.09 5.95
CA ALA A 250 7.30 25.29 5.87
C ALA A 250 6.52 24.05 5.39
N LEU A 251 7.10 23.22 4.51
CA LEU A 251 6.41 22.05 3.94
C LEU A 251 5.94 21.04 4.98
N PRO A 252 6.69 20.70 6.04
CA PRO A 252 6.19 19.79 7.07
C PRO A 252 4.93 20.28 7.76
N ALA A 253 4.82 21.60 8.01
CA ALA A 253 3.63 22.19 8.62
C ALA A 253 2.41 22.10 7.69
N LEU A 254 2.60 22.30 6.39
CA LEU A 254 1.53 22.18 5.38
C LEU A 254 1.14 20.70 5.12
N HIS A 255 2.06 19.77 5.30
CA HIS A 255 1.78 18.33 5.19
C HIS A 255 0.90 17.85 6.35
N ASN A 256 1.08 18.40 7.53
CA ASN A 256 0.43 17.98 8.77
C ASN A 256 -0.83 18.80 9.12
N LEU A 257 -1.44 19.48 8.14
CA LEU A 257 -2.70 20.19 8.38
C LEU A 257 -3.77 19.21 8.85
N SER A 258 -4.52 19.62 9.86
CA SER A 258 -5.67 18.91 10.39
C SER A 258 -6.97 19.54 9.89
N GLY A 259 -7.97 18.73 9.68
CA GLY A 259 -9.31 19.14 9.29
C GLY A 259 -10.32 18.03 9.57
N SER A 260 -11.57 18.30 9.39
CA SER A 260 -12.66 17.34 9.57
C SER A 260 -12.88 16.42 8.37
N ASN A 261 -12.27 16.73 7.22
CA ASN A 261 -12.46 15.99 5.97
C ASN A 261 -11.12 15.62 5.36
N ILE A 262 -10.87 14.31 5.21
CA ILE A 262 -9.60 13.78 4.70
C ILE A 262 -9.38 14.17 3.23
N PHE A 263 -10.41 14.18 2.38
CA PHE A 263 -10.28 14.59 0.99
C PHE A 263 -9.78 16.04 0.87
N ALA A 264 -10.31 16.94 1.74
CA ALA A 264 -9.85 18.33 1.76
C ALA A 264 -8.38 18.44 2.17
N GLN A 265 -7.95 17.66 3.17
CA GLN A 265 -6.55 17.64 3.62
C GLN A 265 -5.64 17.11 2.51
N GLU A 266 -6.02 15.99 1.88
CA GLU A 266 -5.28 15.39 0.77
C GLU A 266 -5.12 16.36 -0.41
N MET A 267 -6.19 17.10 -0.76
CA MET A 267 -6.13 18.08 -1.83
C MET A 267 -5.33 19.34 -1.47
N GLN A 268 -5.24 19.73 -0.19
CA GLN A 268 -4.38 20.83 0.28
C GLN A 268 -2.89 20.47 0.24
N ALA A 269 -2.57 19.21 0.45
CA ALA A 269 -1.20 18.70 0.38
C ALA A 269 -0.65 18.72 -1.06
N ASN A 270 0.66 18.54 -1.21
CA ASN A 270 1.32 18.35 -2.49
C ASN A 270 1.72 16.88 -2.67
N GLY A 271 1.32 16.25 -3.80
CA GLY A 271 1.56 14.82 -4.03
C GLY A 271 3.05 14.44 -4.09
N VAL A 272 3.87 15.25 -4.74
CA VAL A 272 5.34 15.01 -4.82
C VAL A 272 5.98 15.06 -3.44
N TYR A 273 5.58 16.02 -2.60
CA TYR A 273 6.08 16.10 -1.23
C TYR A 273 5.57 14.93 -0.37
N LYS A 274 4.32 14.50 -0.54
CA LYS A 274 3.78 13.32 0.14
C LYS A 274 4.54 12.05 -0.25
N PHE A 275 4.87 11.89 -1.53
CA PHE A 275 5.71 10.79 -2.01
C PHE A 275 7.10 10.81 -1.35
N TYR A 276 7.77 11.97 -1.36
CA TYR A 276 9.07 12.14 -0.70
C TYR A 276 9.00 11.82 0.79
N TYR A 277 7.95 12.30 1.47
CA TYR A 277 7.73 12.02 2.89
C TYR A 277 7.56 10.52 3.14
N ALA A 278 6.69 9.85 2.38
CA ALA A 278 6.48 8.41 2.48
C ALA A 278 7.76 7.60 2.19
N PHE A 279 8.55 8.01 1.20
CA PHE A 279 9.82 7.38 0.85
C PHE A 279 10.87 7.47 1.95
N THR A 280 10.93 8.61 2.63
CA THR A 280 11.93 8.86 3.70
C THR A 280 11.48 8.40 5.08
N HIS A 281 10.20 8.10 5.27
CA HIS A 281 9.58 7.70 6.55
C HIS A 281 8.86 6.35 6.41
N SER A 282 9.47 5.39 5.72
CA SER A 282 8.93 4.05 5.52
C SER A 282 8.90 3.22 6.81
N GLU A 283 9.74 3.52 7.79
CA GLU A 283 9.71 2.91 9.12
C GLU A 283 9.11 3.91 10.11
N LEU A 284 7.91 3.62 10.62
CA LEU A 284 7.25 4.41 11.66
C LEU A 284 7.43 3.70 13.01
N ASP A 285 8.38 4.16 13.80
CA ASP A 285 8.50 3.71 15.19
C ASP A 285 7.35 4.29 16.03
N TYR A 286 6.54 3.42 16.64
CA TYR A 286 5.39 3.84 17.44
C TYR A 286 5.78 4.84 18.55
N ALA A 287 6.81 4.51 19.31
CA ALA A 287 7.23 5.32 20.46
C ALA A 287 7.72 6.73 20.08
N GLN A 288 8.18 6.90 18.82
CA GLN A 288 8.69 8.18 18.34
C GLN A 288 7.60 9.09 17.79
N PHE A 289 6.56 8.53 17.17
CA PHE A 289 5.62 9.32 16.35
C PHE A 289 4.20 9.38 16.92
N TYR A 290 3.82 8.46 17.81
CA TYR A 290 2.44 8.32 18.29
C TYR A 290 2.31 8.66 19.77
N PRO A 291 1.08 8.95 20.26
CA PRO A 291 0.84 9.13 21.67
C PRO A 291 1.18 7.85 22.43
N THR A 292 1.84 7.99 23.57
CA THR A 292 2.32 6.89 24.39
C THR A 292 1.80 6.99 25.82
N LEU A 293 1.67 5.84 26.46
CA LEU A 293 1.50 5.65 27.90
C LEU A 293 2.81 5.13 28.49
N GLU A 294 2.88 5.03 29.80
CA GLU A 294 3.94 4.28 30.46
C GLU A 294 3.91 2.82 30.00
N GLU A 295 5.07 2.22 29.70
CA GLU A 295 5.18 0.90 29.04
C GLU A 295 4.41 -0.19 29.81
N ALA A 296 4.61 -0.26 31.12
CA ALA A 296 3.94 -1.24 31.96
C ALA A 296 2.40 -1.02 32.01
N GLU A 297 1.96 0.23 31.95
CA GLU A 297 0.54 0.57 31.90
C GLU A 297 -0.09 0.15 30.58
N ALA A 298 0.58 0.40 29.46
CA ALA A 298 0.11 -0.01 28.14
C ALA A 298 -0.01 -1.54 28.02
N GLU A 299 1.02 -2.26 28.46
CA GLU A 299 0.99 -3.73 28.47
C GLU A 299 -0.10 -4.30 29.39
N ALA A 300 -0.24 -3.78 30.60
CA ALA A 300 -1.28 -4.22 31.54
C ALA A 300 -2.69 -3.97 31.00
N THR A 301 -2.92 -2.81 30.36
CA THR A 301 -4.21 -2.48 29.76
C THR A 301 -4.55 -3.43 28.61
N LEU A 302 -3.59 -3.73 27.72
CA LEU A 302 -3.82 -4.68 26.63
C LEU A 302 -4.06 -6.10 27.15
N LEU A 303 -3.31 -6.55 28.14
CA LEU A 303 -3.52 -7.86 28.79
C LEU A 303 -4.91 -7.94 29.43
N GLN A 304 -5.38 -6.86 30.06
CA GLN A 304 -6.74 -6.77 30.60
C GLN A 304 -7.81 -6.88 29.50
N GLN A 305 -7.64 -6.17 28.37
CA GLN A 305 -8.54 -6.29 27.21
C GLN A 305 -8.59 -7.72 26.65
N MET A 306 -7.45 -8.40 26.66
CA MET A 306 -7.33 -9.80 26.22
C MET A 306 -7.87 -10.80 27.27
N ASN A 307 -8.20 -10.33 28.45
CA ASN A 307 -8.47 -11.20 29.61
C ASN A 307 -7.37 -12.26 29.82
N ALA A 308 -6.12 -11.82 29.76
CA ALA A 308 -4.94 -12.69 29.75
C ALA A 308 -3.95 -12.30 30.88
N PRO A 309 -3.33 -13.31 31.54
CA PRO A 309 -2.35 -13.04 32.60
C PRO A 309 -0.99 -12.57 32.04
N ALA A 310 -0.66 -12.95 30.81
CA ALA A 310 0.57 -12.59 30.09
C ALA A 310 0.37 -12.77 28.59
N ILE A 311 1.29 -12.21 27.78
CA ILE A 311 1.25 -12.42 26.33
C ILE A 311 1.47 -13.89 25.96
N GLU A 312 2.42 -14.57 26.59
CA GLU A 312 2.60 -16.00 26.47
C GLU A 312 1.74 -16.72 27.53
N ARG A 313 0.74 -17.46 27.07
CA ARG A 313 -0.22 -18.12 27.93
C ARG A 313 -0.70 -19.45 27.35
N THR A 314 -1.11 -20.36 28.21
CA THR A 314 -1.81 -21.57 27.79
C THR A 314 -3.28 -21.26 27.54
N VAL A 315 -3.77 -21.55 26.34
CA VAL A 315 -5.20 -21.59 26.01
C VAL A 315 -5.67 -23.02 26.27
N ALA A 316 -6.54 -23.20 27.24
CA ALA A 316 -7.06 -24.50 27.62
C ALA A 316 -8.12 -24.99 26.62
N ALA A 317 -8.14 -26.30 26.38
CA ALA A 317 -9.20 -26.93 25.62
C ALA A 317 -10.54 -26.84 26.39
N LYS A 318 -11.63 -26.58 25.64
CA LYS A 318 -13.00 -26.58 26.18
C LYS A 318 -13.65 -27.97 26.16
N GLY A 319 -13.04 -28.93 25.47
CA GLY A 319 -13.53 -30.27 25.26
C GLY A 319 -12.49 -31.16 24.61
N GLN A 320 -12.91 -32.28 24.02
CA GLN A 320 -11.99 -33.17 23.31
C GLN A 320 -11.44 -32.49 22.06
N GLU A 321 -10.11 -32.54 21.88
CA GLU A 321 -9.41 -32.00 20.71
C GLU A 321 -9.91 -32.65 19.42
N GLN A 322 -10.26 -31.81 18.42
CA GLN A 322 -10.76 -32.23 17.10
C GLN A 322 -9.69 -32.01 16.06
N ARG A 323 -8.98 -33.06 15.65
CA ARG A 323 -7.92 -33.02 14.64
C ARG A 323 -8.48 -33.05 13.22
N ARG A 324 -9.27 -32.03 12.86
CA ARG A 324 -9.85 -31.85 11.52
C ARG A 324 -8.88 -31.17 10.59
N ASN A 325 -8.96 -31.44 9.29
CA ASN A 325 -8.28 -30.59 8.31
C ASN A 325 -8.83 -29.18 8.35
N VAL A 326 -8.01 -28.19 8.00
CA VAL A 326 -8.42 -26.79 7.93
C VAL A 326 -7.96 -26.19 6.61
N VAL A 327 -8.88 -25.58 5.89
CA VAL A 327 -8.61 -24.79 4.69
C VAL A 327 -9.04 -23.37 4.95
N LEU A 328 -8.07 -22.48 5.09
CA LEU A 328 -8.26 -21.03 5.20
C LEU A 328 -8.15 -20.42 3.80
N ILE A 329 -9.20 -19.80 3.29
CA ILE A 329 -9.24 -19.12 2.00
C ILE A 329 -9.33 -17.63 2.26
N SER A 330 -8.24 -16.91 2.00
CA SER A 330 -8.20 -15.46 1.99
C SER A 330 -8.63 -14.95 0.62
N VAL A 331 -9.78 -14.27 0.55
CA VAL A 331 -10.35 -13.81 -0.72
C VAL A 331 -9.95 -12.37 -0.97
N GLU A 332 -9.23 -12.16 -2.06
CA GLU A 332 -8.72 -10.85 -2.50
C GLU A 332 -9.83 -9.81 -2.60
N SER A 333 -9.69 -8.72 -1.86
CA SER A 333 -10.52 -7.51 -1.95
C SER A 333 -12.04 -7.77 -1.88
N LEU A 334 -12.50 -8.74 -1.08
CA LEU A 334 -13.92 -9.07 -0.96
C LEU A 334 -14.60 -8.20 0.12
N SER A 335 -15.17 -7.06 -0.28
CA SER A 335 -15.97 -6.22 0.62
C SER A 335 -17.30 -6.89 1.00
N ALA A 336 -17.77 -6.65 2.23
CA ALA A 336 -19.09 -7.11 2.68
C ALA A 336 -20.22 -6.60 1.77
N GLU A 337 -20.10 -5.39 1.24
CA GLU A 337 -21.09 -4.77 0.33
C GLU A 337 -21.39 -5.58 -0.94
N TYR A 338 -20.58 -6.59 -1.28
CA TYR A 338 -20.84 -7.44 -2.46
C TYR A 338 -21.83 -8.57 -2.19
N LEU A 339 -22.17 -8.85 -0.95
CA LEU A 339 -23.15 -9.85 -0.58
C LEU A 339 -24.56 -9.26 -0.54
N ALA A 340 -25.55 -10.05 -0.94
CA ALA A 340 -26.97 -9.68 -0.89
C ALA A 340 -27.42 -9.29 0.53
N LEU A 341 -26.86 -9.93 1.58
CA LEU A 341 -27.13 -9.60 2.97
C LEU A 341 -26.91 -8.12 3.31
N TYR A 342 -26.00 -7.44 2.61
CA TYR A 342 -25.67 -6.03 2.84
C TYR A 342 -26.30 -5.09 1.79
N GLY A 343 -27.39 -5.54 1.14
CA GLY A 343 -28.18 -4.74 0.19
C GLY A 343 -27.63 -4.74 -1.23
N ASN A 344 -26.87 -5.77 -1.64
CA ASN A 344 -26.42 -5.92 -3.02
C ASN A 344 -27.41 -6.71 -3.86
N ASP A 345 -28.10 -6.03 -4.78
CA ASP A 345 -29.11 -6.64 -5.67
C ASP A 345 -28.50 -7.16 -6.99
N ASP A 346 -27.21 -6.88 -7.27
CA ASP A 346 -26.57 -7.22 -8.54
C ASP A 346 -26.15 -8.70 -8.65
N ASN A 347 -26.43 -9.52 -7.63
CA ASN A 347 -26.04 -10.94 -7.55
C ASN A 347 -24.54 -11.18 -7.88
N ARG A 348 -23.66 -10.40 -7.24
CA ARG A 348 -22.20 -10.44 -7.48
C ARG A 348 -21.55 -11.70 -6.92
N THR A 349 -22.11 -12.27 -5.87
CA THR A 349 -21.58 -13.41 -5.14
C THR A 349 -22.63 -14.49 -4.91
N PRO A 350 -23.18 -15.11 -5.98
CA PRO A 350 -24.29 -16.06 -5.86
C PRO A 350 -23.96 -17.26 -4.95
N PHE A 351 -22.75 -17.84 -5.05
CA PHE A 351 -22.34 -18.95 -4.20
C PHE A 351 -22.16 -18.55 -2.74
N LEU A 352 -21.48 -17.45 -2.48
CA LEU A 352 -21.28 -16.97 -1.11
C LEU A 352 -22.59 -16.54 -0.46
N ASN A 353 -23.55 -15.98 -1.22
CA ASN A 353 -24.89 -15.67 -0.71
C ASN A 353 -25.63 -16.94 -0.22
N GLU A 354 -25.50 -18.05 -0.95
CA GLU A 354 -26.06 -19.34 -0.50
C GLU A 354 -25.36 -19.86 0.76
N LEU A 355 -24.07 -19.55 0.93
CA LEU A 355 -23.27 -20.05 2.03
C LEU A 355 -23.56 -19.32 3.35
N VAL A 356 -24.10 -18.08 3.31
CA VAL A 356 -24.47 -17.29 4.50
C VAL A 356 -25.33 -18.10 5.47
N ASP A 357 -26.36 -18.76 4.99
CA ASP A 357 -27.30 -19.52 5.84
C ASP A 357 -26.84 -20.97 6.12
N LYS A 358 -25.73 -21.41 5.52
CA LYS A 358 -25.15 -22.74 5.69
C LYS A 358 -23.88 -22.76 6.53
N SER A 359 -23.44 -21.63 7.02
CA SER A 359 -22.17 -21.46 7.76
C SER A 359 -22.36 -20.76 9.09
N LEU A 360 -21.34 -20.83 9.92
CA LEU A 360 -21.15 -19.88 11.00
C LEU A 360 -20.62 -18.60 10.34
N PHE A 361 -21.51 -17.61 10.20
CA PHE A 361 -21.26 -16.39 9.43
C PHE A 361 -21.13 -15.17 10.33
N PHE A 362 -20.02 -14.43 10.17
CA PHE A 362 -19.79 -13.20 10.94
C PHE A 362 -20.32 -12.00 10.17
N THR A 363 -21.38 -11.41 10.66
CA THR A 363 -22.05 -10.27 10.01
C THR A 363 -21.36 -8.94 10.26
N ASN A 364 -20.51 -8.85 11.30
CA ASN A 364 -19.92 -7.62 11.81
C ASN A 364 -18.41 -7.77 12.06
N LEU A 365 -17.68 -8.17 11.00
CA LEU A 365 -16.25 -8.39 11.04
C LEU A 365 -15.51 -7.30 10.24
N TYR A 366 -14.43 -6.79 10.81
CA TYR A 366 -13.61 -5.73 10.23
C TYR A 366 -12.19 -6.21 9.92
N ALA A 367 -11.72 -5.88 8.71
CA ALA A 367 -10.34 -6.08 8.28
C ALA A 367 -9.38 -5.16 9.06
N THR A 368 -8.18 -5.64 9.33
CA THR A 368 -7.16 -4.85 10.04
C THR A 368 -6.52 -3.77 9.19
N GLY A 369 -6.66 -3.84 7.88
CA GLY A 369 -6.08 -2.89 6.97
C GLY A 369 -6.70 -2.93 5.59
N ASN A 370 -6.10 -2.21 4.65
CA ASN A 370 -6.59 -2.01 3.30
C ASN A 370 -5.66 -2.63 2.22
N ARG A 371 -4.86 -3.62 2.61
CA ARG A 371 -3.89 -4.32 1.74
C ARG A 371 -3.79 -5.80 2.12
N THR A 372 -3.52 -6.63 1.11
CA THR A 372 -3.33 -8.08 1.24
C THR A 372 -2.38 -8.46 2.37
N VAL A 373 -1.22 -7.80 2.47
CA VAL A 373 -0.23 -8.09 3.53
C VAL A 373 -0.76 -7.84 4.94
N ARG A 374 -1.74 -6.94 5.13
CA ARG A 374 -2.39 -6.71 6.43
C ARG A 374 -3.38 -7.82 6.78
N GLY A 375 -4.14 -8.29 5.78
CA GLY A 375 -5.01 -9.45 5.96
C GLY A 375 -4.22 -10.72 6.26
N LEU A 376 -3.14 -10.96 5.51
CA LEU A 376 -2.24 -12.08 5.77
C LEU A 376 -1.59 -12.00 7.16
N GLU A 377 -1.14 -10.80 7.60
CA GLU A 377 -0.64 -10.53 8.95
C GLU A 377 -1.69 -10.88 10.01
N ALA A 378 -2.92 -10.38 9.85
CA ALA A 378 -4.00 -10.59 10.78
C ALA A 378 -4.38 -12.07 10.93
N LEU A 379 -4.47 -12.81 9.83
CA LEU A 379 -4.88 -14.20 9.82
C LEU A 379 -3.75 -15.16 10.23
N THR A 380 -2.48 -14.73 10.07
CA THR A 380 -1.33 -15.57 10.38
C THR A 380 -0.76 -15.30 11.77
N LEU A 381 -0.62 -14.03 12.16
CA LEU A 381 -0.04 -13.62 13.44
C LEU A 381 -1.09 -13.31 14.51
N CYS A 382 -2.33 -13.04 14.12
CA CYS A 382 -3.44 -12.70 15.02
C CYS A 382 -3.10 -11.55 15.99
N ILE A 383 -2.52 -10.47 15.45
CA ILE A 383 -2.11 -9.26 16.16
C ILE A 383 -2.74 -8.01 15.56
N PRO A 384 -2.95 -6.92 16.33
CA PRO A 384 -3.28 -5.62 15.77
C PRO A 384 -2.23 -5.17 14.74
N PRO A 385 -2.63 -4.45 13.69
CA PRO A 385 -1.69 -3.89 12.74
C PRO A 385 -0.80 -2.86 13.42
N THR A 386 0.49 -2.85 13.13
CA THR A 386 1.41 -1.86 13.68
C THR A 386 1.72 -0.78 12.63
N PRO A 387 2.13 0.45 13.02
CA PRO A 387 2.39 1.51 12.07
C PRO A 387 3.47 1.14 11.05
N GLY A 388 3.41 1.76 9.89
CA GLY A 388 4.34 1.50 8.80
C GLY A 388 3.99 0.23 8.03
N GLU A 389 5.01 -0.50 7.60
CA GLU A 389 4.83 -1.73 6.82
C GLU A 389 4.31 -2.89 7.68
N SER A 390 3.52 -3.77 7.04
CA SER A 390 3.13 -5.05 7.62
C SER A 390 4.35 -5.90 7.98
N VAL A 391 4.25 -6.67 9.06
CA VAL A 391 5.30 -7.63 9.47
C VAL A 391 5.66 -8.58 8.33
N VAL A 392 4.72 -8.94 7.45
CA VAL A 392 4.99 -9.79 6.28
C VAL A 392 6.13 -9.24 5.42
N LYS A 393 6.20 -7.92 5.25
CA LYS A 393 7.21 -7.25 4.41
C LYS A 393 8.50 -6.88 5.14
N ARG A 394 8.51 -6.88 6.47
CA ARG A 394 9.67 -6.46 7.26
C ARG A 394 10.84 -7.45 7.14
N LYS A 395 12.05 -6.96 7.40
CA LYS A 395 13.26 -7.79 7.41
C LYS A 395 13.28 -8.84 8.53
N ASP A 396 12.60 -8.53 9.64
CA ASP A 396 12.49 -9.39 10.83
C ASP A 396 11.23 -10.24 10.84
N ASN A 397 10.69 -10.62 9.68
CA ASN A 397 9.42 -11.31 9.49
C ASN A 397 9.44 -12.82 9.82
N LYS A 398 10.61 -13.39 10.13
CA LYS A 398 10.80 -14.84 10.37
C LYS A 398 10.70 -15.21 11.85
N ASN A 399 10.51 -16.50 12.09
CA ASN A 399 10.44 -17.09 13.45
C ASN A 399 9.35 -16.45 14.34
N LYS A 400 8.27 -15.96 13.74
CA LYS A 400 7.13 -15.42 14.46
C LYS A 400 6.23 -16.54 14.99
N PHE A 401 5.49 -16.25 16.07
CA PHE A 401 4.42 -17.14 16.51
C PHE A 401 3.24 -17.00 15.55
N THR A 402 2.84 -18.09 14.88
CA THR A 402 1.86 -18.08 13.80
C THR A 402 0.80 -19.14 13.98
N THR A 403 -0.33 -18.99 13.30
CA THR A 403 -1.37 -20.03 13.21
C THR A 403 -0.78 -21.33 12.68
N GLY A 404 0.09 -21.28 11.64
CA GLY A 404 0.81 -22.46 11.15
C GLY A 404 1.72 -23.11 12.19
N SER A 405 2.33 -22.34 13.09
CA SER A 405 3.16 -22.91 14.17
C SER A 405 2.31 -23.71 15.18
N VAL A 406 1.07 -23.24 15.46
CA VAL A 406 0.12 -23.98 16.29
C VAL A 406 -0.29 -25.29 15.62
N PHE A 407 -0.71 -25.25 14.34
CA PHE A 407 -1.07 -26.46 13.61
C PHE A 407 0.08 -27.44 13.50
N ARG A 408 1.32 -26.99 13.21
CA ARG A 408 2.50 -27.86 13.19
C ARG A 408 2.80 -28.51 14.53
N SER A 409 2.61 -27.79 15.64
CA SER A 409 2.78 -28.36 16.99
C SER A 409 1.81 -29.52 17.26
N LYS A 410 0.69 -29.55 16.53
CA LYS A 410 -0.32 -30.62 16.54
C LYS A 410 -0.10 -31.68 15.47
N GLY A 411 1.00 -31.63 14.72
CA GLY A 411 1.37 -32.63 13.72
C GLY A 411 0.73 -32.45 12.34
N TYR A 412 0.20 -31.28 12.04
CA TYR A 412 -0.36 -30.96 10.73
C TYR A 412 0.72 -30.72 9.67
N ASP A 413 0.41 -31.09 8.44
CA ASP A 413 1.11 -30.59 7.25
C ASP A 413 0.58 -29.19 6.91
N VAL A 414 1.48 -28.18 6.79
CA VAL A 414 1.11 -26.78 6.72
C VAL A 414 1.63 -26.15 5.44
N LYS A 415 0.73 -25.67 4.59
CA LYS A 415 1.08 -25.04 3.30
C LYS A 415 0.42 -23.69 3.12
N PHE A 416 1.09 -22.84 2.33
CA PHE A 416 0.54 -21.59 1.78
C PHE A 416 0.38 -21.78 0.27
N LEU A 417 -0.83 -21.54 -0.24
CA LEU A 417 -1.21 -21.75 -1.63
C LEU A 417 -1.52 -20.39 -2.28
N TYR A 418 -0.92 -20.11 -3.44
CA TYR A 418 -1.07 -18.82 -4.11
C TYR A 418 -0.95 -18.94 -5.62
N GLY A 419 -1.92 -18.43 -6.39
CA GLY A 419 -1.88 -18.47 -7.85
C GLY A 419 -0.81 -17.56 -8.47
N GLY A 420 -0.33 -16.55 -7.75
CA GLY A 420 0.73 -15.62 -8.17
C GLY A 420 2.15 -16.09 -7.86
N ASP A 421 3.12 -15.23 -8.15
CA ASP A 421 4.50 -15.41 -7.68
C ASP A 421 4.61 -14.96 -6.22
N SER A 422 4.92 -15.87 -5.32
CA SER A 422 5.01 -15.60 -3.87
C SER A 422 6.16 -14.65 -3.47
N TYR A 423 7.03 -14.28 -4.41
CA TYR A 423 8.00 -13.20 -4.22
C TYR A 423 7.30 -11.85 -4.01
N PHE A 424 6.14 -11.65 -4.67
CA PHE A 424 5.34 -10.44 -4.48
C PHE A 424 4.97 -10.27 -3.00
N ASP A 425 5.02 -9.02 -2.52
CA ASP A 425 4.72 -8.64 -1.14
C ASP A 425 5.51 -9.45 -0.08
N ASN A 426 6.66 -10.01 -0.49
CA ASN A 426 7.56 -10.79 0.37
C ASN A 426 6.91 -12.03 1.02
N MET A 427 5.80 -12.53 0.45
CA MET A 427 5.05 -13.66 1.00
C MET A 427 5.91 -14.92 1.12
N LYS A 428 6.76 -15.20 0.11
CA LYS A 428 7.65 -16.37 0.14
C LYS A 428 8.56 -16.37 1.35
N ASP A 429 9.25 -15.26 1.60
CA ASP A 429 10.20 -15.16 2.71
C ASP A 429 9.49 -15.25 4.07
N PHE A 430 8.31 -14.60 4.19
CA PHE A 430 7.49 -14.66 5.38
C PHE A 430 6.97 -16.06 5.67
N PHE A 431 6.28 -16.71 4.75
CA PHE A 431 5.65 -18.01 5.00
C PHE A 431 6.69 -19.11 5.18
N THR A 432 7.75 -19.18 4.33
CA THR A 432 8.82 -20.18 4.51
C THR A 432 9.60 -19.94 5.80
N GLY A 433 9.91 -18.66 6.13
CA GLY A 433 10.60 -18.30 7.37
C GLY A 433 9.80 -18.60 8.64
N ASN A 434 8.48 -18.85 8.50
CA ASN A 434 7.55 -19.24 9.56
C ASN A 434 7.06 -20.70 9.40
N GLY A 435 7.71 -21.48 8.52
CA GLY A 435 7.57 -22.94 8.40
C GLY A 435 6.34 -23.40 7.62
N TYR A 436 5.82 -22.62 6.72
CA TYR A 436 4.87 -23.08 5.70
C TYR A 436 5.64 -23.60 4.49
N GLU A 437 5.16 -24.65 3.89
CA GLU A 437 5.56 -25.03 2.53
C GLU A 437 4.75 -24.21 1.53
N ILE A 438 5.41 -23.71 0.48
CA ILE A 438 4.77 -22.86 -0.52
C ILE A 438 4.42 -23.66 -1.77
N VAL A 439 3.19 -23.45 -2.25
CA VAL A 439 2.73 -23.83 -3.59
C VAL A 439 2.28 -22.56 -4.29
N ASP A 440 3.05 -22.10 -5.26
CA ASP A 440 2.79 -20.86 -6.00
C ASP A 440 2.76 -21.09 -7.51
N SER A 441 2.70 -20.02 -8.31
CA SER A 441 2.65 -20.10 -9.78
C SER A 441 3.77 -20.94 -10.39
N LYS A 442 4.92 -21.04 -9.73
CA LYS A 442 6.08 -21.83 -10.21
C LYS A 442 5.90 -23.36 -10.05
N ASN A 443 4.91 -23.78 -9.30
CA ASN A 443 4.59 -25.20 -9.09
C ASN A 443 3.56 -25.75 -10.10
N PHE A 444 3.10 -24.93 -11.04
CA PHE A 444 2.19 -25.35 -12.10
C PHE A 444 2.95 -25.87 -13.31
N SER A 445 2.49 -26.98 -13.87
CA SER A 445 2.87 -27.37 -15.22
C SER A 445 2.09 -26.55 -16.26
N PRO A 446 2.60 -26.39 -17.49
CA PRO A 446 1.88 -25.65 -18.53
C PRO A 446 0.45 -26.17 -18.82
N GLN A 447 0.20 -27.45 -18.60
CA GLN A 447 -1.11 -28.10 -18.80
C GLN A 447 -2.11 -27.79 -17.69
N GLU A 448 -1.65 -27.31 -16.54
CA GLU A 448 -2.50 -26.93 -15.41
C GLU A 448 -2.96 -25.49 -15.47
N VAL A 449 -2.46 -24.69 -16.42
CA VAL A 449 -2.77 -23.27 -16.56
C VAL A 449 -3.64 -23.07 -17.78
N THR A 450 -4.91 -22.77 -17.57
CA THR A 450 -5.84 -22.43 -18.65
C THR A 450 -5.86 -20.92 -18.91
N PHE A 451 -5.62 -20.12 -17.86
CA PHE A 451 -5.54 -18.67 -17.94
C PHE A 451 -4.61 -18.11 -16.86
N SER A 452 -3.85 -17.10 -17.23
CA SER A 452 -3.05 -16.29 -16.31
C SER A 452 -2.99 -14.84 -16.77
N ASN A 453 -2.76 -13.93 -15.84
CA ASN A 453 -2.46 -12.53 -16.09
C ASN A 453 -1.21 -12.14 -15.30
N ILE A 454 -0.90 -10.84 -15.22
CA ILE A 454 0.28 -10.34 -14.48
C ILE A 454 0.32 -10.80 -13.01
N TRP A 455 -0.83 -11.03 -12.38
CA TRP A 455 -0.92 -11.45 -10.97
C TRP A 455 -0.76 -12.95 -10.76
N GLY A 456 -0.85 -13.73 -11.83
CA GLY A 456 -0.66 -15.17 -11.77
C GLY A 456 -1.76 -15.98 -12.43
N VAL A 457 -1.85 -17.24 -12.02
CA VAL A 457 -2.81 -18.23 -12.50
C VAL A 457 -4.19 -17.94 -11.93
N CYS A 458 -5.23 -18.08 -12.73
CA CYS A 458 -6.61 -17.79 -12.30
C CYS A 458 -7.09 -18.70 -11.15
N ASP A 459 -8.05 -18.20 -10.38
CA ASP A 459 -8.53 -18.88 -9.16
C ASP A 459 -9.15 -20.27 -9.44
N GLU A 460 -9.75 -20.50 -10.63
CA GLU A 460 -10.24 -21.82 -11.01
C GLU A 460 -9.13 -22.85 -11.17
N ASP A 461 -8.03 -22.48 -11.83
CA ASP A 461 -6.87 -23.34 -11.97
C ASP A 461 -6.16 -23.56 -10.63
N MET A 462 -6.10 -22.51 -9.79
CA MET A 462 -5.58 -22.63 -8.44
C MET A 462 -6.48 -23.55 -7.57
N ALA A 463 -7.79 -23.52 -7.72
CA ALA A 463 -8.70 -24.45 -7.08
C ALA A 463 -8.40 -25.90 -7.46
N ASN A 464 -8.23 -26.17 -8.77
CA ASN A 464 -7.81 -27.49 -9.27
C ASN A 464 -6.48 -27.95 -8.67
N LYS A 465 -5.50 -27.03 -8.57
CA LYS A 465 -4.19 -27.31 -7.95
C LYS A 465 -4.32 -27.60 -6.45
N ALA A 466 -5.12 -26.79 -5.75
CA ALA A 466 -5.38 -26.96 -4.32
C ALA A 466 -5.96 -28.34 -4.00
N ILE A 467 -6.93 -28.84 -4.80
CA ILE A 467 -7.48 -30.19 -4.66
C ILE A 467 -6.40 -31.26 -4.82
N LYS A 468 -5.53 -31.13 -5.84
CA LYS A 468 -4.40 -32.08 -6.03
C LYS A 468 -3.48 -32.09 -4.83
N VAL A 469 -3.10 -30.90 -4.33
CA VAL A 469 -2.22 -30.77 -3.15
C VAL A 469 -2.86 -31.42 -1.93
N MET A 470 -4.13 -31.13 -1.65
CA MET A 470 -4.88 -31.70 -0.52
C MET A 470 -5.03 -33.22 -0.64
N ASN A 471 -5.22 -33.76 -1.85
CA ASN A 471 -5.26 -35.21 -2.08
C ASN A 471 -3.92 -35.87 -1.76
N GLU A 472 -2.79 -35.26 -2.13
CA GLU A 472 -1.48 -35.78 -1.77
C GLU A 472 -1.22 -35.68 -0.26
N GLN A 473 -1.63 -34.61 0.40
CA GLN A 473 -1.53 -34.48 1.86
C GLN A 473 -2.39 -35.54 2.57
N ALA A 474 -3.60 -35.80 2.12
CA ALA A 474 -4.51 -36.78 2.71
C ALA A 474 -3.93 -38.22 2.67
N LYS A 475 -3.19 -38.58 1.60
CA LYS A 475 -2.49 -39.88 1.50
C LYS A 475 -1.46 -40.12 2.62
N THR A 476 -0.95 -39.05 3.22
CA THR A 476 0.04 -39.16 4.33
C THR A 476 -0.60 -39.59 5.64
N GLY A 477 -1.92 -39.56 5.78
CA GLY A 477 -2.66 -39.80 7.00
C GLY A 477 -2.54 -38.71 8.07
N LYS A 478 -1.80 -37.62 7.79
CA LYS A 478 -1.70 -36.45 8.66
C LYS A 478 -2.81 -35.45 8.33
N PRO A 479 -3.36 -34.77 9.32
CA PRO A 479 -4.24 -33.64 9.05
C PRO A 479 -3.44 -32.50 8.39
N PHE A 480 -4.11 -31.69 7.58
CA PHE A 480 -3.47 -30.55 6.92
C PHE A 480 -4.11 -29.21 7.31
N PHE A 481 -3.29 -28.15 7.29
CA PHE A 481 -3.70 -26.77 7.34
C PHE A 481 -3.17 -26.06 6.10
N ASN A 482 -4.06 -25.63 5.23
CA ASN A 482 -3.72 -24.91 4.01
C ASN A 482 -4.30 -23.51 4.07
N HIS A 483 -3.44 -22.50 3.86
CA HIS A 483 -3.84 -21.12 3.70
C HIS A 483 -3.76 -20.75 2.22
N TRP A 484 -4.88 -20.60 1.56
CA TRP A 484 -4.98 -20.24 0.15
C TRP A 484 -5.36 -18.76 0.00
N MET A 485 -4.55 -17.99 -0.75
CA MET A 485 -4.82 -16.61 -1.15
C MET A 485 -5.25 -16.57 -2.61
N THR A 486 -6.43 -15.97 -2.90
CA THR A 486 -6.96 -15.82 -4.27
C THR A 486 -6.34 -14.61 -4.97
N VAL A 487 -6.46 -14.52 -6.32
CA VAL A 487 -5.84 -13.47 -7.13
C VAL A 487 -6.78 -12.81 -8.15
N SER A 488 -7.84 -13.50 -8.60
CA SER A 488 -8.60 -13.09 -9.79
C SER A 488 -9.42 -11.82 -9.60
N ASN A 489 -9.72 -11.41 -8.37
CA ASN A 489 -10.38 -10.15 -8.07
C ASN A 489 -9.39 -8.95 -8.00
N HIS A 490 -8.19 -9.11 -8.53
CA HIS A 490 -7.24 -8.01 -8.69
C HIS A 490 -7.36 -7.35 -10.07
N ARG A 491 -7.11 -6.04 -10.17
CA ARG A 491 -7.01 -5.36 -11.47
C ARG A 491 -5.94 -6.04 -12.34
N PRO A 492 -6.16 -6.35 -13.62
CA PRO A 492 -7.15 -5.82 -14.56
C PRO A 492 -8.52 -6.52 -14.55
N PHE A 493 -8.86 -7.37 -13.57
CA PHE A 493 -10.14 -8.09 -13.47
C PHE A 493 -10.41 -8.96 -14.71
N THR A 494 -9.38 -9.66 -15.18
CA THR A 494 -9.45 -10.57 -16.33
C THR A 494 -9.47 -12.02 -15.86
N TYR A 495 -10.21 -12.85 -16.57
CA TYR A 495 -10.46 -14.27 -16.27
C TYR A 495 -10.84 -14.99 -17.55
N PRO A 496 -10.90 -16.35 -17.59
CA PRO A 496 -11.35 -17.10 -18.76
C PRO A 496 -12.74 -16.72 -19.22
N ASP A 497 -12.92 -16.54 -20.54
CA ASP A 497 -14.22 -16.21 -21.11
C ASP A 497 -15.22 -17.36 -20.98
N GLY A 498 -16.52 -17.05 -20.94
CA GLY A 498 -17.62 -18.01 -20.89
C GLY A 498 -17.83 -18.73 -19.54
N LYS A 499 -17.11 -18.32 -18.47
CA LYS A 499 -17.27 -18.89 -17.12
C LYS A 499 -18.41 -18.26 -16.32
N ILE A 500 -18.65 -16.98 -16.55
CA ILE A 500 -19.73 -16.20 -15.95
C ILE A 500 -20.41 -15.35 -17.01
N ASP A 501 -21.55 -14.76 -16.66
CA ASP A 501 -22.35 -13.89 -17.55
C ASP A 501 -21.74 -12.52 -17.84
N ILE A 502 -20.61 -12.16 -17.23
CA ILE A 502 -19.90 -10.89 -17.44
C ILE A 502 -18.67 -11.18 -18.31
N PRO A 503 -18.54 -10.57 -19.50
CA PRO A 503 -17.35 -10.77 -20.34
C PRO A 503 -16.07 -10.19 -19.70
N PRO A 504 -14.93 -10.91 -19.72
CA PRO A 504 -13.66 -10.42 -19.13
C PRO A 504 -13.10 -9.18 -19.85
N THR A 505 -13.53 -8.94 -21.09
CA THR A 505 -13.15 -7.76 -21.89
C THR A 505 -13.63 -6.45 -21.30
N LEU A 506 -14.65 -6.46 -20.44
CA LEU A 506 -15.12 -5.27 -19.73
C LEU A 506 -14.14 -4.78 -18.66
N LYS A 507 -13.23 -5.63 -18.17
CA LYS A 507 -12.21 -5.31 -17.18
C LYS A 507 -12.77 -4.56 -15.95
N LYS A 508 -13.94 -4.98 -15.47
CA LYS A 508 -14.64 -4.39 -14.32
C LYS A 508 -14.51 -5.25 -13.07
N ARG A 509 -14.37 -4.64 -11.92
CA ARG A 509 -14.27 -5.33 -10.62
C ARG A 509 -15.43 -6.28 -10.36
N ILE A 510 -16.66 -5.91 -10.74
CA ILE A 510 -17.84 -6.79 -10.60
C ILE A 510 -17.62 -8.16 -11.28
N GLY A 511 -16.94 -8.19 -12.43
CA GLY A 511 -16.59 -9.44 -13.10
C GLY A 511 -15.54 -10.24 -12.32
N GLY A 512 -14.48 -9.57 -11.78
CA GLY A 512 -13.48 -10.21 -10.95
C GLY A 512 -14.07 -10.85 -9.70
N VAL A 513 -14.92 -10.12 -8.97
CA VAL A 513 -15.64 -10.63 -7.78
C VAL A 513 -16.50 -11.85 -8.14
N LYS A 514 -17.31 -11.75 -9.20
CA LYS A 514 -18.20 -12.83 -9.61
C LYS A 514 -17.45 -14.05 -10.11
N TYR A 515 -16.30 -13.86 -10.77
CA TYR A 515 -15.45 -14.96 -11.20
C TYR A 515 -14.76 -15.66 -10.00
N THR A 516 -14.30 -14.90 -9.00
CA THR A 516 -13.76 -15.50 -7.79
C THR A 516 -14.82 -16.31 -7.03
N ASP A 517 -16.05 -15.80 -6.92
CA ASP A 517 -17.18 -16.55 -6.36
C ASP A 517 -17.46 -17.85 -7.13
N TYR A 518 -17.42 -17.80 -8.47
CA TYR A 518 -17.50 -18.99 -9.34
C TYR A 518 -16.36 -19.98 -9.06
N ALA A 519 -15.14 -19.51 -8.94
CA ALA A 519 -13.98 -20.37 -8.67
C ALA A 519 -14.06 -21.03 -7.28
N LEU A 520 -14.56 -20.31 -6.27
CA LEU A 520 -14.86 -20.87 -4.95
C LEU A 520 -15.94 -21.96 -5.04
N LYS A 521 -17.02 -21.72 -5.76
CA LYS A 521 -18.03 -22.75 -6.02
C LYS A 521 -17.43 -23.98 -6.66
N HIS A 522 -16.62 -23.82 -7.70
CA HIS A 522 -15.92 -24.90 -8.39
C HIS A 522 -15.03 -25.69 -7.42
N PHE A 523 -14.25 -24.99 -6.58
CA PHE A 523 -13.46 -25.65 -5.53
C PHE A 523 -14.31 -26.53 -4.62
N PHE A 524 -15.45 -26.01 -4.12
CA PHE A 524 -16.32 -26.79 -3.24
C PHE A 524 -16.99 -27.97 -3.94
N GLU A 525 -17.35 -27.87 -5.21
CA GLU A 525 -17.88 -28.96 -6.01
C GLU A 525 -16.88 -30.10 -6.17
N LEU A 526 -15.59 -29.78 -6.38
CA LEU A 526 -14.50 -30.74 -6.44
C LEU A 526 -14.17 -31.33 -5.06
N ALA A 527 -14.12 -30.49 -4.03
CA ALA A 527 -13.82 -30.91 -2.67
C ALA A 527 -14.85 -31.90 -2.13
N LYS A 528 -16.15 -31.70 -2.40
CA LYS A 528 -17.24 -32.61 -2.00
C LYS A 528 -17.08 -34.04 -2.51
N GLN A 529 -16.31 -34.23 -3.57
CA GLN A 529 -16.03 -35.54 -4.15
C GLN A 529 -14.87 -36.27 -3.45
N GLN A 530 -14.15 -35.58 -2.52
CA GLN A 530 -12.99 -36.13 -1.87
C GLN A 530 -13.31 -36.72 -0.49
N GLU A 531 -12.65 -37.81 -0.12
CA GLU A 531 -12.86 -38.48 1.18
C GLU A 531 -12.57 -37.58 2.38
N TRP A 532 -11.59 -36.67 2.27
CA TRP A 532 -11.20 -35.75 3.33
C TRP A 532 -12.23 -34.63 3.58
N TYR A 533 -13.19 -34.39 2.65
CA TYR A 533 -14.12 -33.26 2.74
C TYR A 533 -14.89 -33.21 4.05
N LYS A 534 -15.53 -34.32 4.43
CA LYS A 534 -16.36 -34.41 5.66
C LYS A 534 -15.56 -34.18 6.95
N ASN A 535 -14.20 -34.33 6.87
CA ASN A 535 -13.30 -34.11 7.98
C ASN A 535 -12.58 -32.76 7.89
N THR A 536 -13.11 -31.80 7.11
CA THR A 536 -12.46 -30.52 6.84
C THR A 536 -13.35 -29.36 7.28
N LEU A 537 -12.71 -28.41 7.96
CA LEU A 537 -13.27 -27.11 8.29
C LEU A 537 -12.74 -26.08 7.29
N PHE A 538 -13.67 -25.39 6.62
CA PHE A 538 -13.37 -24.34 5.64
C PHE A 538 -13.62 -22.98 6.27
N VAL A 539 -12.65 -22.09 6.14
CA VAL A 539 -12.74 -20.69 6.55
C VAL A 539 -12.58 -19.84 5.32
N ILE A 540 -13.60 -19.09 4.93
CA ILE A 540 -13.55 -18.15 3.82
C ILE A 540 -13.66 -16.75 4.42
N VAL A 541 -12.65 -15.93 4.24
CA VAL A 541 -12.58 -14.57 4.79
C VAL A 541 -11.87 -13.66 3.80
N ALA A 542 -12.32 -12.42 3.65
CA ALA A 542 -11.59 -11.46 2.85
C ALA A 542 -10.26 -11.08 3.51
N ASP A 543 -9.26 -10.76 2.73
CA ASP A 543 -8.02 -10.16 3.22
C ASP A 543 -8.24 -8.69 3.59
N HIS A 544 -8.92 -7.92 2.74
CA HIS A 544 -9.36 -6.53 2.96
C HIS A 544 -10.55 -6.18 2.05
N CYS A 545 -11.08 -4.96 2.18
CA CYS A 545 -12.10 -4.44 1.27
C CYS A 545 -11.51 -3.97 -0.07
N ALA A 546 -12.37 -3.86 -1.08
CA ALA A 546 -12.02 -3.40 -2.42
C ALA A 546 -11.56 -1.93 -2.47
N SER A 547 -12.06 -1.10 -1.57
CA SER A 547 -11.68 0.31 -1.40
C SER A 547 -11.79 0.70 0.06
N SER A 548 -10.90 1.59 0.51
CA SER A 548 -10.94 2.24 1.83
C SER A 548 -11.02 3.76 1.71
N ALA A 549 -11.42 4.27 0.55
CA ALA A 549 -11.64 5.70 0.35
C ALA A 549 -12.88 6.16 1.11
N GLY A 550 -12.80 7.32 1.76
CA GLY A 550 -13.91 7.89 2.52
C GLY A 550 -13.63 9.31 3.02
N SER A 551 -14.58 9.89 3.72
CA SER A 551 -14.48 11.27 4.25
C SER A 551 -13.66 11.36 5.53
N THR A 552 -13.44 10.24 6.22
CA THR A 552 -12.62 10.14 7.44
C THR A 552 -11.32 9.40 7.16
N GLU A 553 -10.41 9.37 8.12
CA GLU A 553 -9.13 8.66 8.00
C GLU A 553 -9.30 7.14 7.86
N LEU A 554 -10.32 6.61 8.53
CA LEU A 554 -10.65 5.18 8.58
C LEU A 554 -12.16 5.02 8.37
N PRO A 555 -12.66 5.13 7.13
CA PRO A 555 -14.09 4.97 6.83
C PRO A 555 -14.49 3.51 7.07
N LEU A 556 -15.41 3.25 8.02
CA LEU A 556 -15.73 1.91 8.50
C LEU A 556 -16.33 1.00 7.43
N ASP A 557 -17.10 1.53 6.49
CA ASP A 557 -17.63 0.79 5.35
C ASP A 557 -16.54 0.21 4.45
N GLY A 558 -15.38 0.88 4.38
CA GLY A 558 -14.18 0.42 3.66
C GLY A 558 -13.36 -0.64 4.39
N TYR A 559 -13.79 -1.11 5.56
CA TYR A 559 -13.09 -2.15 6.35
C TYR A 559 -13.97 -3.34 6.70
N ARG A 560 -15.27 -3.31 6.41
CA ARG A 560 -16.18 -4.42 6.72
C ARG A 560 -16.04 -5.54 5.70
N ILE A 561 -15.74 -6.74 6.19
CA ILE A 561 -15.47 -7.94 5.38
C ILE A 561 -16.36 -9.12 5.80
N PRO A 562 -16.75 -10.01 4.87
CA PRO A 562 -17.45 -11.24 5.23
C PRO A 562 -16.48 -12.31 5.73
N CYS A 563 -16.98 -13.16 6.63
CA CYS A 563 -16.27 -14.37 7.05
C CYS A 563 -17.24 -15.52 7.26
N PHE A 564 -16.93 -16.66 6.66
CA PHE A 564 -17.70 -17.90 6.73
C PHE A 564 -16.82 -18.99 7.33
N ILE A 565 -17.33 -19.68 8.36
CA ILE A 565 -16.75 -20.92 8.84
C ILE A 565 -17.75 -22.03 8.53
N TYR A 566 -17.37 -22.92 7.62
CA TYR A 566 -18.24 -23.95 7.08
C TYR A 566 -17.64 -25.36 7.25
N ALA A 567 -18.45 -26.27 7.74
CA ALA A 567 -18.19 -27.70 7.74
C ALA A 567 -19.49 -28.46 8.02
N ASP A 568 -19.59 -29.73 7.62
CA ASP A 568 -20.78 -30.57 7.89
C ASP A 568 -21.05 -30.75 9.40
N PHE A 569 -20.06 -30.56 10.24
CA PHE A 569 -20.14 -30.65 11.71
C PHE A 569 -20.31 -29.32 12.43
N ILE A 570 -20.36 -28.21 11.72
CA ILE A 570 -20.58 -26.85 12.28
C ILE A 570 -22.05 -26.49 12.13
N THR A 571 -22.67 -26.09 13.24
CA THR A 571 -24.05 -25.58 13.21
C THR A 571 -24.08 -24.18 12.62
N PRO A 572 -24.83 -23.95 11.54
CA PRO A 572 -24.98 -22.63 10.95
C PRO A 572 -25.55 -21.62 11.94
N LYS A 573 -24.95 -20.42 11.98
CA LYS A 573 -25.38 -19.34 12.87
C LYS A 573 -24.83 -18.01 12.36
N LYS A 574 -25.64 -16.94 12.40
CA LYS A 574 -25.14 -15.56 12.22
C LYS A 574 -24.60 -15.04 13.55
N VAL A 575 -23.42 -14.42 13.50
CA VAL A 575 -22.69 -13.83 14.64
C VAL A 575 -22.63 -12.32 14.43
N ASP A 576 -23.47 -11.57 15.15
CA ASP A 576 -23.64 -10.13 14.99
C ASP A 576 -22.67 -9.32 15.88
N THR A 577 -21.97 -9.99 16.77
CA THR A 577 -20.95 -9.38 17.63
C THR A 577 -19.86 -8.71 16.78
N LEU A 578 -19.41 -7.54 17.20
CA LEU A 578 -18.27 -6.85 16.59
C LEU A 578 -17.00 -7.72 16.74
N VAL A 579 -16.35 -8.02 15.63
CA VAL A 579 -15.19 -8.92 15.56
C VAL A 579 -14.07 -8.29 14.74
N SER A 580 -12.85 -8.45 15.19
CA SER A 580 -11.64 -8.10 14.43
C SER A 580 -11.15 -9.29 13.61
N GLN A 581 -10.59 -9.03 12.45
CA GLN A 581 -9.99 -10.07 11.59
C GLN A 581 -8.95 -10.93 12.34
N ILE A 582 -8.26 -10.38 13.33
CA ILE A 582 -7.28 -11.12 14.16
C ILE A 582 -7.91 -12.21 15.03
N ASP A 583 -9.23 -12.17 15.23
CA ASP A 583 -9.98 -13.12 16.07
C ASP A 583 -10.42 -14.37 15.30
N VAL A 584 -10.37 -14.35 13.97
CA VAL A 584 -10.87 -15.42 13.12
C VAL A 584 -10.14 -16.75 13.43
N MET A 585 -8.82 -16.76 13.39
CA MET A 585 -8.07 -18.00 13.59
C MET A 585 -8.04 -18.48 15.05
N PRO A 586 -7.91 -17.63 16.08
CA PRO A 586 -8.17 -18.04 17.46
C PRO A 586 -9.54 -18.69 17.67
N THR A 587 -10.59 -18.18 16.99
CA THR A 587 -11.94 -18.79 17.03
C THR A 587 -11.94 -20.18 16.38
N VAL A 588 -11.27 -20.34 15.24
CA VAL A 588 -11.11 -21.66 14.59
C VAL A 588 -10.42 -22.65 15.50
N LEU A 589 -9.33 -22.25 16.18
CA LEU A 589 -8.62 -23.10 17.13
C LEU A 589 -9.51 -23.46 18.34
N GLY A 590 -10.34 -22.52 18.78
CA GLY A 590 -11.35 -22.75 19.83
C GLY A 590 -12.43 -23.75 19.41
N LEU A 591 -12.94 -23.67 18.17
CA LEU A 591 -13.91 -24.63 17.63
C LEU A 591 -13.31 -26.05 17.48
N LEU A 592 -12.01 -26.15 17.26
CA LEU A 592 -11.28 -27.43 17.23
C LEU A 592 -10.91 -27.94 18.63
N ASN A 593 -11.24 -27.20 19.69
CA ASN A 593 -10.86 -27.49 21.08
C ASN A 593 -9.36 -27.73 21.29
N PHE A 594 -8.52 -26.92 20.62
CA PHE A 594 -7.08 -27.05 20.78
C PHE A 594 -6.63 -26.49 22.12
N GLU A 595 -5.78 -27.22 22.81
CA GLU A 595 -4.95 -26.70 23.89
C GLU A 595 -3.58 -26.33 23.32
N TYR A 596 -3.13 -25.10 23.53
CA TYR A 596 -1.86 -24.62 22.97
C TYR A 596 -1.31 -23.43 23.75
N THR A 597 0.02 -23.25 23.73
CA THR A 597 0.64 -22.00 24.18
C THR A 597 0.42 -20.93 23.13
N SER A 598 -0.20 -19.81 23.53
CA SER A 598 -0.58 -18.72 22.67
C SER A 598 0.25 -17.47 22.93
N LYS A 599 0.58 -16.75 21.87
CA LYS A 599 1.04 -15.35 21.88
C LYS A 599 0.16 -14.46 20.99
N PHE A 600 -1.01 -14.94 20.60
CA PHE A 600 -1.98 -14.18 19.85
C PHE A 600 -2.64 -13.10 20.73
N ILE A 601 -2.86 -11.93 20.14
CA ILE A 601 -3.68 -10.87 20.75
C ILE A 601 -5.15 -11.09 20.41
N GLY A 602 -5.40 -11.67 19.23
CA GLY A 602 -6.74 -12.14 18.84
C GLY A 602 -7.31 -13.13 19.85
N GLN A 603 -8.63 -13.14 19.97
CA GLN A 603 -9.40 -13.91 20.96
C GLN A 603 -10.38 -14.86 20.26
N ASP A 604 -10.68 -15.99 20.89
CA ASP A 604 -11.80 -16.83 20.50
C ASP A 604 -13.14 -16.12 20.85
N VAL A 605 -13.93 -15.79 19.82
CA VAL A 605 -15.22 -15.10 19.96
C VAL A 605 -16.20 -15.86 20.86
N PHE A 606 -16.04 -17.18 20.98
CA PHE A 606 -16.87 -18.05 21.81
C PHE A 606 -16.23 -18.41 23.16
N SER A 607 -15.21 -17.66 23.59
CA SER A 607 -14.50 -17.95 24.85
C SER A 607 -15.34 -17.73 26.12
N GLY A 608 -16.44 -16.99 26.05
CA GLY A 608 -17.22 -16.52 27.20
C GLY A 608 -16.64 -15.25 27.86
N HIS A 609 -15.44 -14.85 27.47
CA HIS A 609 -14.74 -13.65 27.97
C HIS A 609 -14.30 -12.73 26.81
N TYR A 610 -14.92 -12.88 25.65
CA TYR A 610 -14.62 -12.09 24.47
C TYR A 610 -15.01 -10.63 24.66
N THR A 611 -14.10 -9.73 24.34
CA THR A 611 -14.36 -8.28 24.34
C THR A 611 -14.60 -7.82 22.90
N PRO A 612 -15.83 -7.36 22.55
CA PRO A 612 -16.15 -6.89 21.21
C PRO A 612 -15.34 -5.64 20.86
N ARG A 613 -14.48 -5.75 19.86
CA ARG A 613 -13.67 -4.66 19.30
C ARG A 613 -13.11 -5.05 17.94
N ALA A 614 -12.64 -4.05 17.18
CA ALA A 614 -11.81 -4.29 16.03
C ALA A 614 -10.64 -3.30 15.96
N TYR A 615 -9.53 -3.77 15.38
CA TYR A 615 -8.36 -2.96 15.11
C TYR A 615 -8.28 -2.74 13.61
N ILE A 616 -8.28 -1.49 13.19
CA ILE A 616 -8.26 -1.10 11.78
C ILE A 616 -7.15 -0.09 11.54
N ALA A 617 -6.49 -0.12 10.39
CA ALA A 617 -5.40 0.81 10.14
C ALA A 617 -5.24 1.15 8.66
N THR A 618 -4.73 2.36 8.41
CA THR A 618 -3.95 2.68 7.22
C THR A 618 -2.47 2.40 7.50
N TYR A 619 -1.58 2.95 6.70
CA TYR A 619 -0.14 2.90 6.96
C TYR A 619 0.26 3.67 8.23
N GLN A 620 -0.45 4.75 8.55
CA GLN A 620 -0.09 5.66 9.63
C GLN A 620 -1.21 5.90 10.64
N ASP A 621 -2.47 5.74 10.27
CA ASP A 621 -3.60 5.96 11.15
C ASP A 621 -4.04 4.62 11.75
N LEU A 622 -4.15 4.56 13.05
CA LEU A 622 -4.40 3.34 13.81
C LEU A 622 -5.70 3.52 14.60
N GLY A 623 -6.72 2.74 14.26
CA GLY A 623 -8.05 2.84 14.80
C GLY A 623 -8.44 1.68 15.72
N TYR A 624 -9.04 2.02 16.83
CA TYR A 624 -9.70 1.12 17.77
C TYR A 624 -11.21 1.33 17.68
N LEU A 625 -11.89 0.34 17.15
CA LEU A 625 -13.34 0.33 17.02
C LEU A 625 -13.92 -0.43 18.21
N SER A 626 -14.70 0.26 19.04
CA SER A 626 -15.58 -0.29 20.05
C SER A 626 -17.03 -0.37 19.53
N PRO A 627 -17.97 -0.95 20.26
CA PRO A 627 -19.38 -0.93 19.87
C PRO A 627 -20.01 0.46 19.73
N THR A 628 -19.38 1.49 20.31
CA THR A 628 -19.93 2.85 20.40
C THR A 628 -19.06 3.92 19.77
N HIS A 629 -17.77 3.69 19.63
CA HIS A 629 -16.82 4.70 19.18
C HIS A 629 -15.74 4.12 18.25
N LEU A 630 -15.24 4.99 17.39
CA LEU A 630 -13.98 4.79 16.66
C LEU A 630 -12.95 5.77 17.21
N THR A 631 -11.92 5.28 17.87
CA THR A 631 -10.77 6.08 18.35
C THR A 631 -9.58 5.87 17.44
N ILE A 632 -8.98 6.96 16.95
CA ILE A 632 -7.86 6.94 15.99
C ILE A 632 -6.67 7.67 16.61
N VAL A 633 -5.51 7.01 16.59
CA VAL A 633 -4.21 7.62 16.90
C VAL A 633 -3.39 7.72 15.62
N SER A 634 -2.75 8.88 15.42
CA SER A 634 -1.98 9.20 14.23
C SER A 634 -0.63 9.85 14.62
N PRO A 635 0.33 9.94 13.68
CA PRO A 635 1.60 10.61 13.93
C PRO A 635 1.45 12.02 14.46
N LEU A 636 2.49 12.53 15.15
CA LEU A 636 2.51 13.81 15.84
C LEU A 636 1.57 13.88 17.04
N ASN A 637 1.37 12.74 17.70
CA ASN A 637 0.53 12.61 18.91
C ASN A 637 -0.93 13.03 18.70
N LYS A 638 -1.45 12.89 17.48
CA LYS A 638 -2.85 13.21 17.19
C LYS A 638 -3.75 12.09 17.67
N ILE A 639 -4.84 12.49 18.32
CA ILE A 639 -5.91 11.59 18.77
C ILE A 639 -7.23 12.16 18.25
N ARG A 640 -8.05 11.30 17.66
CA ARG A 640 -9.42 11.63 17.24
C ARG A 640 -10.36 10.54 17.72
N GLN A 641 -11.57 10.92 18.02
CA GLN A 641 -12.62 9.98 18.38
C GLN A 641 -13.91 10.37 17.67
N TYR A 642 -14.60 9.37 17.15
CA TYR A 642 -15.87 9.50 16.47
C TYR A 642 -16.89 8.65 17.22
N GLN A 643 -18.04 9.22 17.53
CA GLN A 643 -19.18 8.46 17.99
C GLN A 643 -19.82 7.76 16.80
N LEU A 644 -20.22 6.50 16.97
CA LEU A 644 -20.96 5.78 15.94
C LEU A 644 -22.41 6.23 15.94
N LEU A 645 -23.03 6.32 14.75
CA LEU A 645 -24.45 6.61 14.65
C LEU A 645 -25.27 5.48 15.27
N PRO A 646 -26.26 5.81 16.10
CA PRO A 646 -27.26 4.83 16.52
C PRO A 646 -27.95 4.18 15.33
N GLU A 647 -28.29 2.91 15.44
CA GLU A 647 -28.95 2.13 14.38
C GLU A 647 -30.19 2.83 13.80
N ALA A 648 -30.99 3.48 14.68
CA ALA A 648 -32.19 4.23 14.30
C ALA A 648 -31.92 5.48 13.42
N GLU A 649 -30.71 6.00 13.40
CA GLU A 649 -30.31 7.20 12.65
C GLU A 649 -29.49 6.85 11.37
N GLN A 650 -29.26 5.56 11.14
CA GLN A 650 -28.53 5.11 9.95
C GLN A 650 -29.44 5.13 8.71
N PRO A 651 -28.86 5.35 7.49
CA PRO A 651 -29.62 5.19 6.27
C PRO A 651 -30.27 3.80 6.21
N ALA A 652 -31.52 3.73 5.79
CA ALA A 652 -32.24 2.47 5.65
C ALA A 652 -31.50 1.56 4.67
N LYS A 653 -30.81 0.56 5.20
CA LYS A 653 -30.22 -0.57 4.49
C LYS A 653 -30.66 -1.83 5.22
N ASP A 654 -30.74 -2.93 4.51
CA ASP A 654 -31.23 -4.22 5.06
C ASP A 654 -30.31 -4.75 6.18
N TYR A 655 -29.09 -4.19 6.30
CA TYR A 655 -28.15 -4.46 7.40
C TYR A 655 -27.44 -3.18 7.85
N PRO A 656 -27.50 -2.83 9.14
CA PRO A 656 -26.87 -1.59 9.64
C PRO A 656 -25.36 -1.67 9.45
N LEU A 657 -24.82 -0.66 8.77
CA LEU A 657 -23.38 -0.39 8.75
C LEU A 657 -23.06 0.56 9.90
N PHE A 658 -21.95 0.35 10.57
CA PHE A 658 -21.44 1.38 11.46
C PHE A 658 -20.92 2.56 10.63
N TYR A 659 -21.44 3.74 10.91
CA TYR A 659 -20.94 4.99 10.34
C TYR A 659 -20.34 5.83 11.45
N GLU A 660 -19.11 6.24 11.27
CA GLU A 660 -18.48 7.27 12.05
C GLU A 660 -19.08 8.63 11.70
N GLN A 661 -19.62 9.36 12.66
CA GLN A 661 -20.42 10.52 12.26
C GLN A 661 -20.14 11.80 13.01
N GLN A 662 -19.74 11.73 14.25
CA GLN A 662 -19.49 12.96 15.00
C GLN A 662 -18.13 12.89 15.68
N ALA A 663 -17.21 13.77 15.25
CA ALA A 663 -15.99 14.00 16.01
C ALA A 663 -16.36 14.57 17.37
N GLN A 664 -15.83 13.97 18.41
CA GLN A 664 -16.03 14.44 19.80
C GLN A 664 -14.70 14.63 20.51
N THR A 665 -14.73 15.25 21.67
CA THR A 665 -13.56 15.32 22.53
C THR A 665 -13.19 13.91 22.99
N PRO A 666 -11.95 13.44 22.76
CA PRO A 666 -11.54 12.09 23.13
C PRO A 666 -11.74 11.80 24.60
N THR A 667 -12.36 10.67 24.93
CA THR A 667 -12.62 10.22 26.31
C THR A 667 -11.63 9.17 26.75
N GLY A 668 -11.25 9.22 28.04
CA GLY A 668 -10.05 8.60 28.57
C GLY A 668 -9.87 7.10 28.36
N GLN A 669 -10.91 6.26 28.58
CA GLN A 669 -10.72 4.80 28.60
C GLN A 669 -10.44 4.21 27.19
N GLU A 670 -11.25 4.53 26.20
CA GLU A 670 -11.06 3.99 24.83
C GLU A 670 -9.79 4.55 24.16
N VAL A 671 -9.40 5.80 24.49
CA VAL A 671 -8.11 6.36 24.08
C VAL A 671 -6.97 5.55 24.68
N LYS A 672 -7.04 5.23 25.98
CA LYS A 672 -6.06 4.40 26.66
C LYS A 672 -5.97 3.01 26.04
N GLU A 673 -7.11 2.40 25.75
CA GLU A 673 -7.21 1.08 25.10
C GLU A 673 -6.59 1.08 23.68
N CYS A 674 -6.90 2.11 22.90
CA CYS A 674 -6.33 2.30 21.56
C CYS A 674 -4.81 2.42 21.61
N ILE A 675 -4.29 3.33 22.44
CA ILE A 675 -2.84 3.52 22.60
C ILE A 675 -2.19 2.23 23.06
N SER A 676 -2.75 1.57 24.08
CA SER A 676 -2.21 0.34 24.66
C SER A 676 -2.10 -0.79 23.64
N ALA A 677 -3.13 -0.99 22.82
CA ALA A 677 -3.13 -2.05 21.81
C ALA A 677 -1.98 -1.90 20.82
N TYR A 678 -1.78 -0.70 20.29
CA TYR A 678 -0.77 -0.46 19.26
C TYR A 678 0.65 -0.29 19.85
N GLN A 679 0.78 0.37 20.99
CA GLN A 679 2.05 0.55 21.68
C GLN A 679 2.62 -0.78 22.17
N ALA A 680 1.84 -1.56 22.91
CA ALA A 680 2.31 -2.84 23.45
C ALA A 680 2.60 -3.84 22.32
N THR A 681 1.77 -3.92 21.27
CA THR A 681 2.04 -4.79 20.12
C THR A 681 3.35 -4.42 19.43
N SER A 682 3.57 -3.12 19.18
CA SER A 682 4.81 -2.63 18.55
C SER A 682 6.03 -2.93 19.42
N HIS A 683 5.90 -2.77 20.72
CA HIS A 683 6.94 -3.06 21.70
C HIS A 683 7.28 -4.56 21.76
N TRP A 684 6.27 -5.42 21.86
CA TRP A 684 6.45 -6.89 21.89
C TRP A 684 7.08 -7.42 20.57
N LEU A 685 6.72 -6.84 19.41
CA LEU A 685 7.37 -7.16 18.15
C LEU A 685 8.85 -6.77 18.17
N LYS A 686 9.17 -5.55 18.61
CA LYS A 686 10.54 -5.02 18.69
C LYS A 686 11.40 -5.82 19.66
N LYS A 687 10.85 -6.24 20.81
CA LYS A 687 11.51 -7.11 21.78
C LYS A 687 11.47 -8.61 21.44
N GLN A 688 10.94 -8.97 20.26
CA GLN A 688 10.82 -10.36 19.78
C GLN A 688 9.99 -11.28 20.69
N GLN A 689 9.14 -10.71 21.55
CA GLN A 689 8.28 -11.49 22.46
C GLN A 689 7.18 -12.25 21.72
N LEU A 690 6.82 -11.80 20.51
CA LEU A 690 5.88 -12.47 19.60
C LEU A 690 6.55 -13.50 18.67
N ASN A 691 7.81 -13.85 18.92
CA ASN A 691 8.48 -14.91 18.19
C ASN A 691 8.00 -16.30 18.64
N ALA A 692 8.18 -17.29 17.78
CA ALA A 692 7.86 -18.68 18.07
C ALA A 692 8.56 -19.12 19.38
N VAL A 693 7.88 -19.97 20.13
CA VAL A 693 8.46 -20.56 21.36
C VAL A 693 9.67 -21.40 20.93
N LYS A 694 10.83 -21.11 21.47
CA LYS A 694 12.02 -21.96 21.25
C LYS A 694 11.73 -23.33 21.89
N LYS A 695 11.75 -24.37 21.07
CA LYS A 695 11.67 -25.77 21.54
C LYS A 695 12.89 -26.13 22.37
#